data_07509d96d539c31830bae171d536fe3d
#
_entry.id   07509d96d539c31830bae171d536fe3d
#
_cell.length_a   1.000
_cell.length_b   1.000
_cell.length_c   1.000
_cell.angle_alpha   90.00
_cell.angle_beta   90.00
_cell.angle_gamma   90.00
#
_symmetry.space_group_name_H-M   'P 1'
#
loop_
_entity.id
_entity.type
_entity.pdbx_description
1 polymer ?
#
loop_
_entity_poly.entity_id
_entity_poly.type
_entity_poly.pdbx_seq_one_letter_code
_entity_poly.pdbx_strand_id
1 'polypeptide(L)'
;LNSITISFRISLFCSNFVTLTDKKKRTVAKIVETPLMKQYFDIKAKHPDAILLFRVGDFYEMYGEDAVTGAEILGIVQTKKANGPGQTIEMAGFPHHALDSYLPKLVRAGKRVAICDQLEDPKLTKKLVKRGITELVTPGVSINDNILNHKENNFLAAIHFGKDVCGIAFLDISTGEFLTAEGSIDYVDKLLNNFSPKEVLVERGSRKRFEEAFGPRFFIFELDDWVFTSEAANDRLLKHFETKNLKGFGVQHLKLGIVASGAILYYLDQTQHTHISHITSLSRIEEDRYVRLDKFTVRSLELVSTMNEEGTSLLDVLDKTVSPMGSRMLRRWILFPLKDVKPIHERQDVVEYFFRHPEVKELLEEKLEQIGDLERIISKVAVGRVSPREVVQLKVALRAIEPIKEACMASDEPSLCRIGEQLNACALIRDRIEKEINNDPPSLLNRGGVIATGVNAELDELRAIAYSGKDYLLKVQAREIELTGISSLKIGFNNVFGYYIEVRNAYKDKVPAEWIRKQTLVNAERYITEELKEYEEKILGAEEKILSLEARLFNELVLCLSEYIPPIQMNANLIGRLDCLLSFAKVAEINRYIRPDVNDSQVIDIKAGRHPVIEKQLPIGEPYIANDVYLDDEKQQIIIITGPNMAGKSALL
;
A
#
# COMPACT_ATOMS: atom_id res chain seq x y z
N LEU A 1 -21.62 -19.29 56.05
CA LEU A 1 -20.52 -19.77 56.90
C LEU A 1 -19.21 -19.79 56.13
N ASN A 2 -18.25 -19.12 56.73
CA ASN A 2 -16.83 -19.03 56.40
C ASN A 2 -16.39 -17.98 55.36
N SER A 3 -16.15 -16.82 55.96
CA SER A 3 -15.25 -15.77 55.53
C SER A 3 -13.79 -16.27 55.44
N ILE A 4 -13.14 -15.98 54.29
CA ILE A 4 -11.66 -15.99 54.21
C ILE A 4 -11.23 -14.56 53.88
N THR A 5 -10.70 -13.89 54.90
CA THR A 5 -10.09 -12.58 54.85
C THR A 5 -8.65 -12.76 54.41
N ILE A 6 -8.27 -12.26 53.22
CA ILE A 6 -6.88 -12.14 52.78
C ILE A 6 -6.38 -10.75 53.11
N SER A 7 -5.46 -10.68 54.07
CA SER A 7 -4.80 -9.48 54.56
C SER A 7 -3.66 -9.10 53.61
N PHE A 8 -3.74 -7.92 52.97
CA PHE A 8 -2.61 -7.31 52.25
C PHE A 8 -1.71 -6.57 53.26
N ARG A 9 -0.50 -7.03 53.42
CA ARG A 9 0.54 -6.30 54.16
C ARG A 9 1.14 -5.24 53.21
N ILE A 10 0.89 -3.99 53.47
CA ILE A 10 1.60 -2.83 52.96
C ILE A 10 2.86 -2.67 53.81
N SER A 11 4.03 -2.83 53.20
CA SER A 11 5.31 -2.52 53.82
C SER A 11 5.72 -1.11 53.39
N LEU A 12 5.56 -0.16 54.30
CA LEU A 12 6.21 1.15 54.23
C LEU A 12 7.73 0.97 54.42
N PHE A 13 8.51 1.45 53.50
CA PHE A 13 9.92 1.78 53.74
C PHE A 13 10.07 3.30 53.72
N CYS A 14 10.26 3.84 54.92
CA CYS A 14 10.62 5.23 55.15
C CYS A 14 12.08 5.49 54.75
N SER A 15 12.27 6.64 54.15
CA SER A 15 13.42 7.45 53.98
C SER A 15 14.59 7.27 54.98
N ASN A 16 15.79 7.14 54.46
CA ASN A 16 16.98 7.62 55.11
C ASN A 16 17.77 8.54 54.17
N PHE A 17 17.67 9.84 54.48
CA PHE A 17 18.59 10.86 54.01
C PHE A 17 19.94 10.65 54.70
N VAL A 18 20.95 10.32 53.93
CA VAL A 18 22.34 10.48 54.36
C VAL A 18 23.02 11.39 53.33
N THR A 19 23.22 12.61 53.77
CA THR A 19 24.15 13.54 53.16
C THR A 19 25.58 13.03 53.33
N LEU A 20 26.21 12.68 52.22
CA LEU A 20 27.65 12.52 52.14
C LEU A 20 28.15 13.32 50.95
N THR A 21 28.66 14.50 51.26
CA THR A 21 29.58 15.27 50.43
C THR A 21 30.88 14.48 50.26
N ASP A 22 31.07 13.92 49.09
CA ASP A 22 32.39 13.55 48.61
C ASP A 22 32.51 13.85 47.11
N LYS A 23 33.13 15.00 46.85
CA LYS A 23 33.56 15.43 45.53
C LYS A 23 34.71 14.57 45.04
N LYS A 24 34.43 13.38 44.51
CA LYS A 24 35.32 12.73 43.54
C LYS A 24 34.83 13.07 42.14
N LYS A 25 35.51 14.02 41.50
CA LYS A 25 35.46 14.22 40.05
C LYS A 25 35.74 12.87 39.38
N ARG A 26 34.69 12.09 39.09
CA ARG A 26 34.77 11.07 38.06
C ARG A 26 34.86 11.81 36.74
N THR A 27 36.05 11.86 36.17
CA THR A 27 36.28 12.18 34.78
C THR A 27 35.39 11.22 33.98
N VAL A 28 34.27 11.72 33.48
CA VAL A 28 33.47 10.97 32.51
C VAL A 28 34.37 10.81 31.30
N ALA A 29 34.94 9.61 31.13
CA ALA A 29 35.70 9.29 29.95
C ALA A 29 34.80 9.65 28.75
N LYS A 30 35.25 10.53 27.88
CA LYS A 30 34.59 10.87 26.63
C LYS A 30 34.36 9.53 25.92
N ILE A 31 33.11 9.10 25.81
CA ILE A 31 32.74 7.93 25.04
C ILE A 31 33.14 8.21 23.59
N VAL A 32 34.19 7.55 23.11
CA VAL A 32 34.66 7.72 21.74
C VAL A 32 33.79 6.78 20.88
N GLU A 33 32.65 7.29 20.47
CA GLU A 33 31.79 6.62 19.49
C GLU A 33 32.52 6.51 18.15
N THR A 34 32.27 5.38 17.44
CA THR A 34 32.76 5.26 16.07
C THR A 34 32.05 6.29 15.17
N PRO A 35 32.71 6.83 14.12
CA PRO A 35 32.07 7.78 13.21
C PRO A 35 30.73 7.29 12.62
N LEU A 36 30.61 5.98 12.39
CA LEU A 36 29.38 5.33 11.92
C LEU A 36 28.27 5.41 12.96
N MET A 37 28.57 5.09 14.22
CA MET A 37 27.59 5.10 15.31
C MET A 37 27.16 6.53 15.65
N LYS A 38 28.08 7.50 15.56
CA LYS A 38 27.72 8.91 15.69
C LYS A 38 26.69 9.32 14.63
N GLN A 39 26.89 8.95 13.36
CA GLN A 39 25.94 9.21 12.29
C GLN A 39 24.57 8.54 12.56
N TYR A 40 24.57 7.30 13.08
CA TYR A 40 23.36 6.61 13.48
C TYR A 40 22.60 7.36 14.57
N PHE A 41 23.26 7.73 15.67
CA PHE A 41 22.61 8.42 16.79
C PHE A 41 22.14 9.83 16.42
N ASP A 42 22.87 10.56 15.57
CA ASP A 42 22.46 11.88 15.06
C ASP A 42 21.16 11.79 14.23
N ILE A 43 20.97 10.70 13.48
CA ILE A 43 19.75 10.44 12.72
C ILE A 43 18.63 9.93 13.65
N LYS A 44 18.93 8.98 14.54
CA LYS A 44 17.96 8.41 15.50
C LYS A 44 17.39 9.48 16.44
N ALA A 45 18.18 10.44 16.86
CA ALA A 45 17.73 11.54 17.72
C ALA A 45 16.64 12.41 17.06
N LYS A 46 16.57 12.45 15.74
CA LYS A 46 15.51 13.16 14.99
C LYS A 46 14.21 12.36 14.87
N HIS A 47 14.30 11.03 15.00
CA HIS A 47 13.17 10.10 14.89
C HIS A 47 13.21 9.07 16.04
N PRO A 48 13.07 9.52 17.29
CA PRO A 48 13.24 8.65 18.46
C PRO A 48 12.18 7.56 18.56
N ASP A 49 11.02 7.81 18.01
CA ASP A 49 9.82 6.97 18.01
C ASP A 49 9.75 5.94 16.86
N ALA A 50 10.68 6.02 15.89
CA ALA A 50 10.72 5.11 14.74
C ALA A 50 11.88 4.10 14.86
N ILE A 51 11.66 2.84 14.48
CA ILE A 51 12.74 1.87 14.30
C ILE A 51 13.59 2.32 13.11
N LEU A 52 14.88 2.55 13.33
CA LEU A 52 15.79 3.01 12.29
C LEU A 52 16.46 1.83 11.58
N LEU A 53 16.08 1.60 10.33
CA LEU A 53 16.77 0.69 9.42
C LEU A 53 17.93 1.41 8.76
N PHE A 54 19.14 1.20 9.28
CA PHE A 54 20.33 1.94 8.89
C PHE A 54 21.18 1.13 7.91
N ARG A 55 21.34 1.63 6.68
CA ARG A 55 22.08 0.92 5.62
C ARG A 55 23.58 0.88 5.91
N VAL A 56 24.13 -0.32 6.04
CA VAL A 56 25.55 -0.58 6.20
C VAL A 56 26.00 -1.65 5.19
N GLY A 57 26.63 -1.23 4.10
CA GLY A 57 26.96 -2.11 2.99
C GLY A 57 25.70 -2.78 2.41
N ASP A 58 25.66 -4.10 2.43
CA ASP A 58 24.54 -4.90 1.90
C ASP A 58 23.45 -5.21 2.93
N PHE A 59 23.50 -4.61 4.12
CA PHE A 59 22.55 -4.86 5.20
C PHE A 59 21.82 -3.59 5.63
N TYR A 60 20.58 -3.75 6.12
CA TYR A 60 19.94 -2.83 7.04
C TYR A 60 20.21 -3.32 8.45
N GLU A 61 20.85 -2.48 9.27
CA GLU A 61 21.17 -2.78 10.66
C GLU A 61 20.35 -1.89 11.60
N MET A 62 19.87 -2.48 12.69
CA MET A 62 19.21 -1.81 13.82
C MET A 62 20.10 -1.91 15.03
N TYR A 63 20.10 -0.90 15.91
CA TYR A 63 20.96 -0.87 17.10
C TYR A 63 20.18 -0.52 18.37
N GLY A 64 20.69 -0.97 19.53
CA GLY A 64 20.11 -0.70 20.84
C GLY A 64 18.67 -1.26 20.97
N GLU A 65 17.75 -0.45 21.47
CA GLU A 65 16.35 -0.83 21.66
C GLU A 65 15.64 -1.19 20.34
N ASP A 66 16.01 -0.54 19.23
CA ASP A 66 15.47 -0.88 17.90
C ASP A 66 15.87 -2.29 17.48
N ALA A 67 17.10 -2.73 17.83
CA ALA A 67 17.58 -4.07 17.54
C ALA A 67 16.83 -5.13 18.36
N VAL A 68 16.55 -4.87 19.63
CA VAL A 68 15.80 -5.79 20.50
C VAL A 68 14.37 -5.94 19.99
N THR A 69 13.66 -4.81 19.81
CA THR A 69 12.27 -4.80 19.34
C THR A 69 12.15 -5.37 17.92
N GLY A 70 13.07 -4.98 17.04
CA GLY A 70 13.07 -5.43 15.65
C GLY A 70 13.37 -6.93 15.54
N ALA A 71 14.33 -7.45 16.29
CA ALA A 71 14.65 -8.87 16.29
C ALA A 71 13.48 -9.75 16.76
N GLU A 72 12.78 -9.31 17.83
CA GLU A 72 11.59 -9.99 18.35
C GLU A 72 10.47 -10.07 17.31
N ILE A 73 10.12 -8.93 16.69
CA ILE A 73 9.03 -8.87 15.69
C ILE A 73 9.39 -9.66 14.42
N LEU A 74 10.64 -9.55 13.97
CA LEU A 74 11.08 -10.15 12.70
C LEU A 74 11.45 -11.64 12.85
N GLY A 75 11.70 -12.12 14.06
CA GLY A 75 12.20 -13.48 14.32
C GLY A 75 13.64 -13.68 13.81
N ILE A 76 14.49 -12.64 13.89
CA ILE A 76 15.89 -12.70 13.46
C ILE A 76 16.84 -12.69 14.66
N VAL A 77 18.08 -13.13 14.42
CA VAL A 77 19.10 -13.24 15.48
C VAL A 77 19.56 -11.85 15.93
N GLN A 78 19.50 -11.61 17.23
CA GLN A 78 20.12 -10.46 17.88
C GLN A 78 21.58 -10.78 18.19
N THR A 79 22.49 -9.87 17.86
CA THR A 79 23.94 -9.96 18.11
C THR A 79 24.43 -8.70 18.83
N LYS A 80 25.75 -8.61 19.03
CA LYS A 80 26.38 -7.41 19.61
C LYS A 80 27.45 -6.86 18.66
N LYS A 81 27.46 -5.55 18.47
CA LYS A 81 28.47 -4.84 17.67
C LYS A 81 29.37 -4.00 18.58
N ALA A 82 30.67 -3.97 18.29
CA ALA A 82 31.59 -3.11 19.01
C ALA A 82 31.30 -1.62 18.72
N ASN A 83 31.22 -0.82 19.80
CA ASN A 83 31.00 0.64 19.74
C ASN A 83 32.09 1.37 20.52
N GLY A 84 33.31 1.29 20.03
CA GLY A 84 34.48 1.85 20.68
C GLY A 84 35.19 0.87 21.65
N PRO A 85 36.29 1.29 22.32
CA PRO A 85 37.07 0.41 23.16
C PRO A 85 36.28 -0.10 24.37
N GLY A 86 36.05 -1.43 24.41
CA GLY A 86 35.42 -2.10 25.54
C GLY A 86 33.90 -1.95 25.65
N GLN A 87 33.24 -1.35 24.66
CA GLN A 87 31.78 -1.19 24.62
C GLN A 87 31.15 -1.96 23.48
N THR A 88 29.98 -2.54 23.72
CA THR A 88 29.16 -3.22 22.72
C THR A 88 27.74 -2.67 22.77
N ILE A 89 27.07 -2.66 21.64
CA ILE A 89 25.65 -2.31 21.48
C ILE A 89 24.92 -3.48 20.86
N GLU A 90 23.68 -3.71 21.27
CA GLU A 90 22.81 -4.69 20.66
C GLU A 90 22.61 -4.35 19.19
N MET A 91 22.65 -5.37 18.32
CA MET A 91 22.50 -5.23 16.88
C MET A 91 21.63 -6.37 16.34
N ALA A 92 20.74 -6.04 15.42
CA ALA A 92 20.06 -7.00 14.56
C ALA A 92 20.01 -6.41 13.14
N GLY A 93 19.99 -7.27 12.14
CA GLY A 93 19.95 -6.79 10.76
C GLY A 93 19.60 -7.89 9.78
N PHE A 94 19.27 -7.46 8.56
CA PHE A 94 18.92 -8.33 7.45
C PHE A 94 19.48 -7.76 6.13
N PRO A 95 19.67 -8.59 5.08
CA PRO A 95 20.13 -8.13 3.78
C PRO A 95 19.21 -7.09 3.18
N HIS A 96 19.74 -6.01 2.59
CA HIS A 96 18.95 -4.89 2.09
C HIS A 96 17.92 -5.30 1.03
N HIS A 97 18.25 -6.28 0.18
CA HIS A 97 17.34 -6.80 -0.83
C HIS A 97 16.11 -7.54 -0.25
N ALA A 98 16.14 -7.86 1.05
CA ALA A 98 15.03 -8.48 1.76
C ALA A 98 14.10 -7.46 2.46
N LEU A 99 14.28 -6.13 2.23
CA LEU A 99 13.47 -5.08 2.83
C LEU A 99 11.97 -5.34 2.64
N ASP A 100 11.55 -5.69 1.42
CA ASP A 100 10.14 -5.95 1.08
C ASP A 100 9.51 -7.12 1.86
N SER A 101 10.33 -8.01 2.42
CA SER A 101 9.86 -9.13 3.24
C SER A 101 9.80 -8.81 4.73
N TYR A 102 10.69 -7.92 5.23
CA TYR A 102 10.81 -7.60 6.65
C TYR A 102 10.06 -6.32 7.05
N LEU A 103 10.08 -5.28 6.21
CA LEU A 103 9.37 -4.03 6.48
C LEU A 103 7.88 -4.22 6.79
N PRO A 104 7.12 -5.05 6.03
CA PRO A 104 5.71 -5.28 6.32
C PRO A 104 5.44 -5.84 7.72
N LYS A 105 6.33 -6.68 8.24
CA LYS A 105 6.17 -7.26 9.58
C LYS A 105 6.27 -6.20 10.68
N LEU A 106 7.22 -5.27 10.55
CA LEU A 106 7.40 -4.16 11.50
C LEU A 106 6.20 -3.21 11.47
N VAL A 107 5.76 -2.83 10.27
CA VAL A 107 4.64 -1.88 10.10
C VAL A 107 3.31 -2.49 10.57
N ARG A 108 3.03 -3.77 10.25
CA ARG A 108 1.84 -4.49 10.73
C ARG A 108 1.84 -4.69 12.26
N ALA A 109 3.02 -4.73 12.87
CA ALA A 109 3.15 -4.73 14.34
C ALA A 109 2.97 -3.31 14.95
N GLY A 110 2.48 -2.34 14.17
CA GLY A 110 2.22 -0.97 14.61
C GLY A 110 3.48 -0.12 14.82
N LYS A 111 4.63 -0.51 14.23
CA LYS A 111 5.87 0.27 14.37
C LYS A 111 6.02 1.27 13.22
N ARG A 112 6.49 2.47 13.55
CA ARG A 112 7.01 3.43 12.58
C ARG A 112 8.42 3.01 12.22
N VAL A 113 8.78 3.06 10.94
CA VAL A 113 10.07 2.58 10.44
C VAL A 113 10.73 3.65 9.59
N ALA A 114 11.89 4.13 10.00
CA ALA A 114 12.71 5.08 9.25
C ALA A 114 13.72 4.29 8.39
N ILE A 115 13.61 4.41 7.08
CA ILE A 115 14.55 3.81 6.13
C ILE A 115 15.65 4.81 5.86
N CYS A 116 16.87 4.44 6.20
CA CYS A 116 18.07 5.29 6.07
C CYS A 116 19.05 4.66 5.09
N ASP A 117 19.16 5.25 3.91
CA ASP A 117 20.02 4.79 2.83
C ASP A 117 21.29 5.62 2.67
N GLN A 118 22.21 5.07 1.88
CA GLN A 118 23.44 5.75 1.45
C GLN A 118 23.08 6.75 0.34
N LEU A 119 23.39 8.02 0.56
CA LEU A 119 23.12 9.12 -0.39
C LEU A 119 24.25 9.32 -1.41
N GLU A 120 25.36 8.58 -1.28
CA GLU A 120 26.55 8.65 -2.12
C GLU A 120 27.01 7.24 -2.49
N ASP A 121 27.59 7.08 -3.69
CA ASP A 121 28.18 5.82 -4.08
C ASP A 121 29.42 5.51 -3.22
N PRO A 122 29.45 4.38 -2.50
CA PRO A 122 30.60 3.97 -1.69
C PRO A 122 31.90 3.85 -2.49
N LYS A 123 31.83 3.57 -3.80
CA LYS A 123 33.00 3.43 -4.67
C LYS A 123 33.66 4.78 -4.99
N LEU A 124 32.90 5.86 -4.94
CA LEU A 124 33.37 7.21 -5.31
C LEU A 124 33.91 8.01 -4.10
N THR A 125 33.67 7.56 -2.87
CA THR A 125 34.11 8.29 -1.67
C THR A 125 35.13 7.52 -0.86
N LYS A 126 36.20 8.23 -0.42
CA LYS A 126 37.22 7.70 0.51
C LYS A 126 36.87 7.98 1.98
N LYS A 127 35.79 8.72 2.21
CA LYS A 127 35.30 9.13 3.56
C LYS A 127 34.13 8.22 3.96
N LEU A 128 33.63 8.40 5.20
CA LEU A 128 32.40 7.77 5.63
C LEU A 128 31.25 8.21 4.69
N VAL A 129 30.59 7.24 4.07
CA VAL A 129 29.45 7.47 3.17
C VAL A 129 28.34 8.22 3.91
N LYS A 130 27.84 9.30 3.31
CA LYS A 130 26.73 10.08 3.84
C LYS A 130 25.44 9.29 3.73
N ARG A 131 24.67 9.27 4.82
CA ARG A 131 23.38 8.60 4.91
C ARG A 131 22.29 9.60 5.30
N GLY A 132 21.07 9.30 4.88
CA GLY A 132 19.90 10.09 5.24
C GLY A 132 18.63 9.24 5.16
N ILE A 133 17.57 9.72 5.82
CA ILE A 133 16.26 9.09 5.74
C ILE A 133 15.70 9.36 4.35
N THR A 134 15.38 8.28 3.65
CA THR A 134 14.74 8.30 2.32
C THR A 134 13.24 8.16 2.43
N GLU A 135 12.77 7.50 3.49
CA GLU A 135 11.34 7.28 3.74
C GLU A 135 11.08 7.00 5.22
N LEU A 136 9.96 7.49 5.73
CA LEU A 136 9.42 7.10 7.03
C LEU A 136 8.08 6.39 6.81
N VAL A 137 8.09 5.07 6.90
CA VAL A 137 6.90 4.22 6.71
C VAL A 137 6.18 4.05 8.03
N THR A 138 4.87 4.32 8.02
CA THR A 138 4.01 4.21 9.20
C THR A 138 2.77 3.37 8.90
N PRO A 139 2.03 2.90 9.91
CA PRO A 139 0.81 2.11 9.66
C PRO A 139 -0.21 2.81 8.76
N GLY A 140 -0.36 4.14 8.89
CA GLY A 140 -1.29 4.96 8.12
C GLY A 140 -0.74 5.46 6.79
N VAL A 141 0.60 5.41 6.58
CA VAL A 141 1.23 5.96 5.39
C VAL A 141 2.10 4.88 4.73
N SER A 142 1.54 4.17 3.79
CA SER A 142 2.23 3.13 3.01
C SER A 142 1.67 3.02 1.60
N ILE A 143 2.56 2.83 0.63
CA ILE A 143 2.24 2.57 -0.78
C ILE A 143 2.70 1.15 -1.17
N ASN A 144 3.37 0.43 -0.26
CA ASN A 144 3.91 -0.89 -0.52
C ASN A 144 2.82 -1.96 -0.45
N ASP A 145 2.56 -2.65 -1.57
CA ASP A 145 1.52 -3.69 -1.68
C ASP A 145 1.70 -4.84 -0.69
N ASN A 146 2.93 -5.15 -0.27
CA ASN A 146 3.18 -6.20 0.71
C ASN A 146 2.69 -5.82 2.13
N ILE A 147 2.48 -4.52 2.40
CA ILE A 147 1.91 -4.01 3.65
C ILE A 147 0.38 -3.95 3.55
N LEU A 148 -0.13 -3.54 2.40
CA LEU A 148 -1.54 -3.24 2.17
C LEU A 148 -2.38 -4.51 1.96
N ASN A 149 -3.65 -4.44 2.39
CA ASN A 149 -4.68 -5.39 1.96
C ASN A 149 -5.32 -4.86 0.66
N HIS A 150 -5.39 -5.69 -0.38
CA HIS A 150 -5.93 -5.27 -1.67
C HIS A 150 -7.42 -4.91 -1.62
N LYS A 151 -8.19 -5.58 -0.74
CA LYS A 151 -9.63 -5.38 -0.57
C LYS A 151 -10.03 -4.30 0.43
N GLU A 152 -9.05 -3.64 1.07
CA GLU A 152 -9.29 -2.63 2.09
C GLU A 152 -8.51 -1.34 1.80
N ASN A 153 -9.07 -0.21 2.21
CA ASN A 153 -8.35 1.05 2.26
C ASN A 153 -7.39 1.09 3.46
N ASN A 154 -6.32 1.88 3.33
CA ASN A 154 -5.34 2.11 4.38
C ASN A 154 -5.38 3.56 4.84
N PHE A 155 -6.40 3.92 5.62
CA PHE A 155 -6.61 5.30 6.03
C PHE A 155 -5.66 5.76 7.14
N LEU A 156 -5.06 6.92 6.91
CA LEU A 156 -4.55 7.84 7.90
C LEU A 156 -5.68 8.80 8.27
N ALA A 157 -5.92 9.05 9.55
CA ALA A 157 -6.87 10.07 9.99
C ALA A 157 -6.19 11.21 10.75
N ALA A 158 -6.81 12.39 10.77
CA ALA A 158 -6.45 13.47 11.68
C ALA A 158 -7.71 14.02 12.33
N ILE A 159 -7.62 14.38 13.61
CA ILE A 159 -8.74 14.98 14.36
C ILE A 159 -8.30 16.28 14.99
N HIS A 160 -9.14 17.28 14.84
CA HIS A 160 -9.03 18.55 15.56
C HIS A 160 -10.28 18.80 16.39
N PHE A 161 -10.09 18.99 17.71
CA PHE A 161 -11.16 19.20 18.67
C PHE A 161 -11.56 20.66 18.76
N GLY A 162 -12.79 20.98 18.41
CA GLY A 162 -13.41 22.25 18.79
C GLY A 162 -14.02 22.20 20.19
N LYS A 163 -14.95 23.13 20.46
CA LYS A 163 -15.65 23.22 21.73
C LYS A 163 -16.73 22.12 21.85
N ASP A 164 -17.66 22.09 20.91
CA ASP A 164 -18.79 21.14 20.89
C ASP A 164 -18.80 20.22 19.67
N VAL A 165 -17.94 20.49 18.69
CA VAL A 165 -17.78 19.75 17.44
C VAL A 165 -16.32 19.40 17.20
N CYS A 166 -16.08 18.37 16.40
CA CYS A 166 -14.76 17.93 15.98
C CYS A 166 -14.66 17.95 14.45
N GLY A 167 -13.52 18.37 13.93
CA GLY A 167 -13.16 18.16 12.54
C GLY A 167 -12.36 16.87 12.39
N ILE A 168 -12.64 16.13 11.35
CA ILE A 168 -11.91 14.90 11.00
C ILE A 168 -11.59 14.87 9.52
N ALA A 169 -10.43 14.32 9.19
CA ALA A 169 -10.05 14.03 7.83
C ALA A 169 -9.48 12.60 7.73
N PHE A 170 -9.66 11.98 6.57
CA PHE A 170 -9.14 10.66 6.23
C PHE A 170 -8.42 10.72 4.90
N LEU A 171 -7.24 10.12 4.82
CA LEU A 171 -6.49 9.98 3.59
C LEU A 171 -5.99 8.54 3.43
N ASP A 172 -6.27 7.95 2.28
CA ASP A 172 -5.58 6.75 1.82
C ASP A 172 -4.55 7.15 0.75
N ILE A 173 -3.27 7.22 1.14
CA ILE A 173 -2.19 7.62 0.23
C ILE A 173 -2.00 6.62 -0.92
N SER A 174 -2.40 5.36 -0.74
CA SER A 174 -2.25 4.33 -1.77
C SER A 174 -3.27 4.45 -2.91
N THR A 175 -4.39 5.16 -2.68
CA THR A 175 -5.47 5.38 -3.67
C THR A 175 -5.64 6.85 -4.03
N GLY A 176 -5.13 7.77 -3.20
CA GLY A 176 -5.31 9.21 -3.33
C GLY A 176 -6.67 9.70 -2.82
N GLU A 177 -7.44 8.85 -2.15
CA GLU A 177 -8.74 9.24 -1.60
C GLU A 177 -8.58 10.10 -0.35
N PHE A 178 -9.07 11.36 -0.42
CA PHE A 178 -8.98 12.32 0.67
C PHE A 178 -10.37 12.86 1.03
N LEU A 179 -10.79 12.60 2.26
CA LEU A 179 -12.12 12.87 2.77
C LEU A 179 -12.06 13.74 4.02
N THR A 180 -13.07 14.60 4.21
CA THR A 180 -13.17 15.42 5.43
C THR A 180 -14.61 15.56 5.89
N ALA A 181 -14.78 15.71 7.20
CA ALA A 181 -16.07 15.98 7.85
C ALA A 181 -15.90 16.85 9.09
N GLU A 182 -17.02 17.42 9.54
CA GLU A 182 -17.12 18.15 10.80
C GLU A 182 -18.46 17.83 11.44
N GLY A 183 -18.48 17.54 12.74
CA GLY A 183 -19.71 17.20 13.44
C GLY A 183 -19.50 16.89 14.92
N SER A 184 -20.54 16.34 15.56
CA SER A 184 -20.50 15.94 16.97
C SER A 184 -19.49 14.81 17.23
N ILE A 185 -19.08 14.62 18.48
CA ILE A 185 -18.20 13.52 18.90
C ILE A 185 -18.81 12.16 18.49
N ASP A 186 -20.11 11.98 18.64
CA ASP A 186 -20.81 10.75 18.26
C ASP A 186 -20.76 10.48 16.74
N TYR A 187 -20.88 11.54 15.93
CA TYR A 187 -20.73 11.41 14.48
C TYR A 187 -19.31 11.03 14.09
N VAL A 188 -18.32 11.69 14.70
CA VAL A 188 -16.89 11.38 14.44
C VAL A 188 -16.54 9.97 14.93
N ASP A 189 -17.09 9.48 16.05
CA ASP A 189 -16.91 8.08 16.51
C ASP A 189 -17.44 7.08 15.45
N LYS A 190 -18.60 7.36 14.85
CA LYS A 190 -19.14 6.53 13.75
C LYS A 190 -18.21 6.51 12.55
N LEU A 191 -17.70 7.65 12.13
CA LEU A 191 -16.75 7.72 11.02
C LEU A 191 -15.44 6.97 11.31
N LEU A 192 -14.86 7.16 12.51
CA LEU A 192 -13.65 6.43 12.93
C LEU A 192 -13.86 4.91 12.92
N ASN A 193 -15.04 4.46 13.34
CA ASN A 193 -15.37 3.03 13.33
C ASN A 193 -15.54 2.48 11.91
N ASN A 194 -16.22 3.21 11.04
CA ASN A 194 -16.52 2.77 9.69
C ASN A 194 -15.30 2.83 8.76
N PHE A 195 -14.47 3.87 8.86
CA PHE A 195 -13.23 3.99 8.08
C PHE A 195 -12.06 3.21 8.69
N SER A 196 -12.11 2.90 9.99
CA SER A 196 -11.09 2.10 10.71
C SER A 196 -9.64 2.49 10.39
N PRO A 197 -9.26 3.77 10.62
CA PRO A 197 -7.93 4.25 10.25
C PRO A 197 -6.84 3.46 10.97
N LYS A 198 -5.74 3.22 10.27
CA LYS A 198 -4.58 2.49 10.82
C LYS A 198 -3.71 3.38 11.71
N GLU A 199 -3.84 4.71 11.56
CA GLU A 199 -3.12 5.71 12.34
C GLU A 199 -3.98 6.97 12.46
N VAL A 200 -3.93 7.64 13.62
CA VAL A 200 -4.69 8.87 13.90
C VAL A 200 -3.75 9.95 14.41
N LEU A 201 -3.78 11.10 13.75
CA LEU A 201 -3.03 12.29 14.12
C LEU A 201 -3.87 13.16 15.04
N VAL A 202 -3.28 13.59 16.14
CA VAL A 202 -3.91 14.52 17.09
C VAL A 202 -2.93 15.63 17.47
N GLU A 203 -3.46 16.74 17.94
CA GLU A 203 -2.69 17.84 18.51
C GLU A 203 -1.97 17.39 19.79
N ARG A 204 -0.73 17.86 20.00
CA ARG A 204 0.05 17.56 21.21
C ARG A 204 -0.74 17.85 22.49
N GLY A 205 -0.76 16.87 23.40
CA GLY A 205 -1.52 16.93 24.65
C GLY A 205 -3.00 16.56 24.51
N SER A 206 -3.49 16.29 23.30
CA SER A 206 -4.89 15.89 23.07
C SER A 206 -5.13 14.38 23.12
N ARG A 207 -4.08 13.56 23.27
CA ARG A 207 -4.18 12.09 23.31
C ARG A 207 -5.18 11.61 24.36
N LYS A 208 -5.10 12.13 25.59
CA LYS A 208 -6.00 11.73 26.67
C LYS A 208 -7.47 12.04 26.35
N ARG A 209 -7.75 13.24 25.82
CA ARG A 209 -9.08 13.63 25.36
C ARG A 209 -9.60 12.71 24.25
N PHE A 210 -8.71 12.34 23.31
CA PHE A 210 -9.05 11.39 22.25
C PHE A 210 -9.40 10.01 22.79
N GLU A 211 -8.57 9.45 23.69
CA GLU A 211 -8.79 8.14 24.30
C GLU A 211 -10.05 8.08 25.16
N GLU A 212 -10.39 9.18 25.85
CA GLU A 212 -11.63 9.31 26.61
C GLU A 212 -12.87 9.36 25.69
N ALA A 213 -12.77 10.00 24.52
CA ALA A 213 -13.88 10.14 23.57
C ALA A 213 -14.10 8.90 22.70
N PHE A 214 -13.02 8.27 22.21
CA PHE A 214 -13.07 7.24 21.15
C PHE A 214 -12.47 5.88 21.56
N GLY A 215 -11.87 5.80 22.75
CA GLY A 215 -11.21 4.61 23.29
C GLY A 215 -9.75 4.45 22.87
N PRO A 216 -8.98 3.54 23.53
CA PRO A 216 -7.52 3.41 23.40
C PRO A 216 -7.06 2.52 22.24
N ARG A 217 -7.96 2.04 21.40
CA ARG A 217 -7.67 1.04 20.36
C ARG A 217 -6.90 1.56 19.14
N PHE A 218 -6.82 2.88 18.99
CA PHE A 218 -6.22 3.53 17.83
C PHE A 218 -4.71 3.75 18.03
N PHE A 219 -3.96 3.62 16.96
CA PHE A 219 -2.56 4.04 16.95
C PHE A 219 -2.51 5.56 16.78
N ILE A 220 -2.13 6.27 17.85
CA ILE A 220 -2.17 7.73 17.91
C ILE A 220 -0.77 8.32 17.79
N PHE A 221 -0.64 9.30 16.90
CA PHE A 221 0.57 10.12 16.78
C PHE A 221 0.24 11.60 17.06
N GLU A 222 1.04 12.25 17.91
CA GLU A 222 0.85 13.64 18.29
C GLU A 222 1.72 14.55 17.45
N LEU A 223 1.11 15.56 16.84
CA LEU A 223 1.78 16.65 16.13
C LEU A 223 1.77 17.93 16.95
N ASP A 224 2.67 18.84 16.66
CA ASP A 224 2.75 20.14 17.32
C ASP A 224 1.47 20.95 17.10
N ASP A 225 1.10 21.74 18.10
CA ASP A 225 -0.14 22.55 18.14
C ASP A 225 -0.26 23.54 16.98
N TRP A 226 0.86 24.14 16.55
CA TRP A 226 0.87 25.07 15.42
C TRP A 226 0.45 24.45 14.08
N VAL A 227 0.55 23.12 13.96
CA VAL A 227 0.08 22.38 12.76
C VAL A 227 -1.44 22.46 12.63
N PHE A 228 -2.14 22.48 13.77
CA PHE A 228 -3.61 22.52 13.86
C PHE A 228 -4.18 23.94 13.89
N THR A 229 -3.52 24.88 13.18
CA THR A 229 -4.03 26.22 12.99
C THR A 229 -4.73 26.39 11.65
N SER A 230 -5.81 27.18 11.61
CA SER A 230 -6.57 27.43 10.38
C SER A 230 -5.71 28.02 9.26
N GLU A 231 -4.80 28.92 9.61
CA GLU A 231 -3.92 29.58 8.63
C GLU A 231 -2.95 28.57 7.99
N ALA A 232 -2.21 27.82 8.81
CA ALA A 232 -1.27 26.81 8.32
C ALA A 232 -1.93 25.70 7.52
N ALA A 233 -3.14 25.29 7.91
CA ALA A 233 -3.90 24.26 7.20
C ALA A 233 -4.40 24.77 5.84
N ASN A 234 -5.00 25.97 5.79
CA ASN A 234 -5.43 26.57 4.53
C ASN A 234 -4.28 26.76 3.55
N ASP A 235 -3.17 27.34 4.00
CA ASP A 235 -2.02 27.60 3.11
C ASP A 235 -1.50 26.30 2.48
N ARG A 236 -1.43 25.21 3.26
CA ARG A 236 -1.00 23.89 2.74
C ARG A 236 -1.96 23.34 1.71
N LEU A 237 -3.27 23.36 2.00
CA LEU A 237 -4.28 22.84 1.10
C LEU A 237 -4.35 23.67 -0.21
N LEU A 238 -4.31 25.00 -0.11
CA LEU A 238 -4.30 25.89 -1.28
C LEU A 238 -3.05 25.68 -2.14
N LYS A 239 -1.89 25.49 -1.51
CA LYS A 239 -0.63 25.19 -2.20
C LYS A 239 -0.68 23.81 -2.87
N HIS A 240 -1.18 22.80 -2.16
CA HIS A 240 -1.25 21.42 -2.68
C HIS A 240 -2.19 21.31 -3.88
N PHE A 241 -3.38 21.91 -3.80
CA PHE A 241 -4.36 21.86 -4.88
C PHE A 241 -4.18 22.98 -5.93
N GLU A 242 -3.14 23.80 -5.80
CA GLU A 242 -2.85 24.93 -6.73
C GLU A 242 -4.06 25.84 -6.97
N THR A 243 -4.84 26.10 -5.91
CA THR A 243 -6.09 26.86 -5.98
C THR A 243 -6.07 28.10 -5.10
N LYS A 244 -6.90 29.09 -5.42
CA LYS A 244 -7.04 30.32 -4.63
C LYS A 244 -8.01 30.18 -3.45
N ASN A 245 -8.88 29.18 -3.46
CA ASN A 245 -9.85 28.91 -2.40
C ASN A 245 -10.36 27.48 -2.48
N LEU A 246 -10.97 27.00 -1.39
CA LEU A 246 -11.50 25.63 -1.28
C LEU A 246 -12.99 25.51 -1.66
N LYS A 247 -13.60 26.54 -2.29
CA LYS A 247 -15.02 26.52 -2.67
C LYS A 247 -15.36 25.41 -3.65
N GLY A 248 -14.48 25.18 -4.63
CA GLY A 248 -14.65 24.14 -5.64
C GLY A 248 -14.77 22.72 -5.08
N PHE A 249 -14.20 22.47 -3.89
CA PHE A 249 -14.28 21.20 -3.19
C PHE A 249 -15.52 21.08 -2.27
N GLY A 250 -16.31 22.14 -2.09
CA GLY A 250 -17.49 22.13 -1.23
C GLY A 250 -17.20 22.08 0.27
N VAL A 251 -15.95 22.26 0.71
CA VAL A 251 -15.50 22.07 2.10
C VAL A 251 -15.26 23.37 2.87
N GLN A 252 -15.43 24.55 2.24
CA GLN A 252 -15.04 25.84 2.83
C GLN A 252 -15.69 26.15 4.17
N HIS A 253 -16.88 25.62 4.45
CA HIS A 253 -17.62 25.80 5.70
C HIS A 253 -17.14 24.87 6.84
N LEU A 254 -16.37 23.82 6.52
CA LEU A 254 -15.85 22.83 7.49
C LEU A 254 -14.52 23.32 8.08
N LYS A 255 -14.58 24.31 8.97
CA LYS A 255 -13.38 24.97 9.50
C LYS A 255 -12.43 24.01 10.21
N LEU A 256 -12.95 23.14 11.08
CA LEU A 256 -12.17 22.16 11.81
C LEU A 256 -11.76 20.98 10.93
N GLY A 257 -12.61 20.61 9.97
CA GLY A 257 -12.28 19.60 8.97
C GLY A 257 -11.11 20.02 8.06
N ILE A 258 -11.04 21.30 7.67
CA ILE A 258 -9.91 21.89 6.94
C ILE A 258 -8.63 21.81 7.78
N VAL A 259 -8.69 22.12 9.08
CA VAL A 259 -7.53 22.03 9.99
C VAL A 259 -7.03 20.59 10.05
N ALA A 260 -7.90 19.62 10.23
CA ALA A 260 -7.55 18.20 10.24
C ALA A 260 -6.93 17.77 8.89
N SER A 261 -7.49 18.22 7.76
CA SER A 261 -6.95 17.93 6.42
C SER A 261 -5.55 18.52 6.21
N GLY A 262 -5.31 19.75 6.66
CA GLY A 262 -3.98 20.37 6.61
C GLY A 262 -2.93 19.67 7.48
N ALA A 263 -3.35 19.10 8.62
CA ALA A 263 -2.47 18.31 9.47
C ALA A 263 -2.02 17.01 8.80
N ILE A 264 -2.89 16.35 8.02
CA ILE A 264 -2.52 15.19 7.21
C ILE A 264 -1.44 15.55 6.18
N LEU A 265 -1.63 16.62 5.40
CA LEU A 265 -0.63 17.02 4.40
C LEU A 265 0.72 17.38 5.05
N TYR A 266 0.69 18.04 6.21
CA TYR A 266 1.93 18.29 6.97
C TYR A 266 2.64 17.00 7.38
N TYR A 267 1.88 16.01 7.83
CA TYR A 267 2.44 14.73 8.23
C TYR A 267 3.07 13.97 7.06
N LEU A 268 2.49 14.07 5.85
CA LEU A 268 3.10 13.51 4.65
C LEU A 268 4.46 14.15 4.34
N ASP A 269 4.58 15.47 4.48
CA ASP A 269 5.86 16.17 4.32
C ASP A 269 6.90 15.68 5.36
N GLN A 270 6.50 15.53 6.63
CA GLN A 270 7.37 14.98 7.67
C GLN A 270 7.83 13.54 7.41
N THR A 271 6.98 12.74 6.78
CA THR A 271 7.28 11.34 6.46
C THR A 271 7.97 11.17 5.11
N GLN A 272 8.45 12.28 4.50
CA GLN A 272 9.17 12.32 3.22
C GLN A 272 8.31 11.87 2.01
N HIS A 273 6.99 11.99 2.10
CA HIS A 273 6.08 11.76 0.99
C HIS A 273 5.78 13.09 0.28
N THR A 274 6.72 13.55 -0.54
CA THR A 274 6.65 14.87 -1.21
C THR A 274 5.96 14.81 -2.58
N HIS A 275 5.98 13.67 -3.24
CA HIS A 275 5.34 13.45 -4.54
C HIS A 275 3.94 12.86 -4.35
N ILE A 276 2.94 13.72 -4.15
CA ILE A 276 1.55 13.35 -3.84
C ILE A 276 0.55 13.94 -4.83
N SER A 277 0.95 14.13 -6.08
CA SER A 277 0.10 14.69 -7.16
C SER A 277 -1.14 13.86 -7.47
N HIS A 278 -1.21 12.61 -7.04
CA HIS A 278 -2.40 11.76 -7.15
C HIS A 278 -3.49 12.10 -6.12
N ILE A 279 -3.20 12.91 -5.11
CA ILE A 279 -4.23 13.45 -4.22
C ILE A 279 -4.82 14.69 -4.92
N THR A 280 -5.77 14.44 -5.80
CA THR A 280 -6.30 15.47 -6.72
C THR A 280 -7.50 16.23 -6.18
N SER A 281 -8.15 15.72 -5.12
CA SER A 281 -9.36 16.28 -4.57
C SER A 281 -9.50 16.07 -3.07
N LEU A 282 -10.27 16.93 -2.40
CA LEU A 282 -10.71 16.80 -1.03
C LEU A 282 -12.24 16.76 -1.03
N SER A 283 -12.83 15.63 -0.66
CA SER A 283 -14.27 15.43 -0.70
C SER A 283 -14.89 15.51 0.69
N ARG A 284 -16.07 16.13 0.77
CA ARG A 284 -16.87 16.18 1.99
C ARG A 284 -17.61 14.86 2.20
N ILE A 285 -17.60 14.34 3.42
CA ILE A 285 -18.50 13.27 3.85
C ILE A 285 -19.84 13.92 4.26
N GLU A 286 -20.88 13.68 3.47
CA GLU A 286 -22.22 14.24 3.71
C GLU A 286 -23.00 13.33 4.68
N GLU A 287 -23.21 13.80 5.90
CA GLU A 287 -23.90 13.05 6.94
C GLU A 287 -25.35 12.68 6.54
N ASP A 288 -26.04 13.58 5.86
CA ASP A 288 -27.47 13.42 5.55
C ASP A 288 -27.76 12.51 4.37
N ARG A 289 -26.75 12.13 3.59
CA ARG A 289 -26.89 11.28 2.39
C ARG A 289 -27.01 9.79 2.70
N TYR A 290 -26.57 9.38 3.89
CA TYR A 290 -26.44 7.96 4.23
C TYR A 290 -27.23 7.62 5.49
N VAL A 291 -27.66 6.35 5.59
CA VAL A 291 -28.17 5.77 6.82
C VAL A 291 -27.02 5.69 7.84
N ARG A 292 -27.26 6.20 9.03
CA ARG A 292 -26.26 6.25 10.10
C ARG A 292 -26.17 4.90 10.82
N LEU A 293 -25.12 4.16 10.59
CA LEU A 293 -24.81 2.92 11.30
C LEU A 293 -23.75 3.18 12.36
N ASP A 294 -24.06 2.83 13.61
CA ASP A 294 -23.08 2.91 14.69
C ASP A 294 -22.24 1.61 14.77
N LYS A 295 -21.18 1.64 15.58
CA LYS A 295 -20.28 0.49 15.75
C LYS A 295 -20.96 -0.77 16.29
N PHE A 296 -21.99 -0.61 17.12
CA PHE A 296 -22.73 -1.73 17.69
C PHE A 296 -23.61 -2.39 16.63
N THR A 297 -24.28 -1.59 15.82
CA THR A 297 -25.07 -2.06 14.67
C THR A 297 -24.21 -2.79 13.66
N VAL A 298 -23.09 -2.19 13.21
CA VAL A 298 -22.16 -2.82 12.26
C VAL A 298 -21.63 -4.15 12.79
N ARG A 299 -21.26 -4.19 14.07
CA ARG A 299 -20.73 -5.40 14.71
C ARG A 299 -21.81 -6.44 14.97
N SER A 300 -22.98 -6.04 15.48
CA SER A 300 -24.06 -6.98 15.85
C SER A 300 -24.71 -7.62 14.62
N LEU A 301 -24.79 -6.88 13.51
CA LEU A 301 -25.25 -7.40 12.23
C LEU A 301 -24.15 -8.10 11.42
N GLU A 302 -22.91 -8.11 11.92
CA GLU A 302 -21.75 -8.71 11.25
C GLU A 302 -21.66 -8.29 9.76
N LEU A 303 -21.77 -6.98 9.51
CA LEU A 303 -21.89 -6.45 8.15
C LEU A 303 -20.61 -6.67 7.32
N VAL A 304 -19.42 -6.45 7.93
CA VAL A 304 -18.13 -6.45 7.21
C VAL A 304 -17.04 -7.28 7.90
N SER A 305 -17.34 -7.80 9.07
CA SER A 305 -16.45 -8.68 9.84
C SER A 305 -17.27 -9.46 10.84
N THR A 306 -16.80 -10.63 11.22
CA THR A 306 -17.45 -11.53 12.18
C THR A 306 -16.77 -11.48 13.54
N MET A 307 -17.49 -11.89 14.59
CA MET A 307 -16.93 -12.02 15.94
C MET A 307 -16.11 -13.31 16.08
N ASN A 308 -16.37 -14.31 15.25
CA ASN A 308 -15.66 -15.58 15.20
C ASN A 308 -14.81 -15.65 13.95
N GLU A 309 -13.60 -16.18 14.05
CA GLU A 309 -12.66 -16.29 12.91
C GLU A 309 -13.20 -17.13 11.74
N GLU A 310 -14.05 -18.13 12.01
CA GLU A 310 -14.69 -19.00 11.01
C GLU A 310 -16.07 -18.49 10.56
N GLY A 311 -16.49 -17.31 11.03
CA GLY A 311 -17.78 -16.71 10.69
C GLY A 311 -17.83 -16.20 9.25
N THR A 312 -19.05 -15.97 8.75
CA THR A 312 -19.32 -15.36 7.44
C THR A 312 -20.07 -14.05 7.65
N SER A 313 -19.52 -12.95 7.17
CA SER A 313 -20.17 -11.63 7.23
C SER A 313 -21.12 -11.40 6.06
N LEU A 314 -21.95 -10.36 6.13
CA LEU A 314 -22.78 -9.96 5.00
C LEU A 314 -21.92 -9.60 3.77
N LEU A 315 -20.78 -8.93 3.99
CA LEU A 315 -19.84 -8.60 2.92
C LEU A 315 -19.35 -9.87 2.20
N ASP A 316 -19.01 -10.95 2.92
CA ASP A 316 -18.52 -12.19 2.32
C ASP A 316 -19.56 -12.84 1.40
N VAL A 317 -20.85 -12.68 1.72
CA VAL A 317 -21.95 -13.14 0.87
C VAL A 317 -22.09 -12.28 -0.39
N LEU A 318 -21.98 -10.96 -0.25
CA LEU A 318 -22.26 -9.99 -1.31
C LEU A 318 -21.06 -9.71 -2.22
N ASP A 319 -19.81 -9.92 -1.74
CA ASP A 319 -18.61 -9.62 -2.53
C ASP A 319 -18.31 -10.70 -3.58
N LYS A 320 -18.79 -10.43 -4.79
CA LYS A 320 -18.42 -11.13 -6.02
C LYS A 320 -17.72 -10.19 -7.00
N THR A 321 -17.17 -9.10 -6.48
CA THR A 321 -16.36 -8.18 -7.28
C THR A 321 -15.05 -8.85 -7.72
N VAL A 322 -14.59 -8.49 -8.91
CA VAL A 322 -13.37 -9.04 -9.50
C VAL A 322 -12.19 -8.07 -9.40
N SER A 323 -12.46 -6.78 -9.22
CA SER A 323 -11.43 -5.76 -9.04
C SER A 323 -11.23 -5.37 -7.57
N PRO A 324 -9.97 -5.06 -7.15
CA PRO A 324 -9.72 -4.54 -5.80
C PRO A 324 -10.48 -3.24 -5.49
N MET A 325 -10.65 -2.38 -6.50
CA MET A 325 -11.41 -1.12 -6.40
C MET A 325 -12.90 -1.39 -6.12
N GLY A 326 -13.48 -2.39 -6.78
CA GLY A 326 -14.84 -2.84 -6.52
C GLY A 326 -15.03 -3.36 -5.11
N SER A 327 -14.13 -4.21 -4.60
CA SER A 327 -14.18 -4.73 -3.23
C SER A 327 -14.11 -3.60 -2.19
N ARG A 328 -13.20 -2.63 -2.34
CA ARG A 328 -13.10 -1.46 -1.45
C ARG A 328 -14.39 -0.63 -1.49
N MET A 329 -14.93 -0.40 -2.67
CA MET A 329 -16.16 0.37 -2.86
C MET A 329 -17.38 -0.35 -2.28
N LEU A 330 -17.51 -1.66 -2.48
CA LEU A 330 -18.61 -2.47 -1.95
C LEU A 330 -18.63 -2.46 -0.43
N ARG A 331 -17.46 -2.64 0.21
CA ARG A 331 -17.30 -2.52 1.66
C ARG A 331 -17.80 -1.16 2.16
N ARG A 332 -17.47 -0.09 1.45
CA ARG A 332 -17.95 1.26 1.78
C ARG A 332 -19.45 1.40 1.60
N TRP A 333 -20.03 0.85 0.53
CA TRP A 333 -21.47 0.92 0.29
C TRP A 333 -22.28 0.21 1.38
N ILE A 334 -21.78 -0.87 1.95
CA ILE A 334 -22.41 -1.56 3.08
C ILE A 334 -22.34 -0.71 4.37
N LEU A 335 -21.21 -0.05 4.61
CA LEU A 335 -21.03 0.79 5.81
C LEU A 335 -21.72 2.16 5.72
N PHE A 336 -21.99 2.63 4.50
CA PHE A 336 -22.65 3.90 4.20
C PHE A 336 -23.81 3.68 3.21
N PRO A 337 -24.90 2.99 3.65
CA PRO A 337 -26.05 2.74 2.78
C PRO A 337 -26.74 4.06 2.40
N LEU A 338 -27.15 4.18 1.14
CA LEU A 338 -27.90 5.33 0.67
C LEU A 338 -29.25 5.44 1.37
N LYS A 339 -29.70 6.67 1.62
CA LYS A 339 -30.99 7.00 2.21
C LYS A 339 -31.99 7.50 1.15
N ASP A 340 -31.50 8.21 0.14
CA ASP A 340 -32.33 8.83 -0.85
C ASP A 340 -32.81 7.81 -1.89
N VAL A 341 -34.13 7.82 -2.18
CA VAL A 341 -34.79 6.85 -3.07
C VAL A 341 -34.25 6.89 -4.51
N LYS A 342 -34.03 8.10 -5.06
CA LYS A 342 -33.58 8.23 -6.45
C LYS A 342 -32.23 7.54 -6.74
N PRO A 343 -31.14 7.78 -5.99
CA PRO A 343 -29.89 7.07 -6.24
C PRO A 343 -29.97 5.57 -5.94
N ILE A 344 -30.89 5.13 -5.07
CA ILE A 344 -31.14 3.70 -4.83
C ILE A 344 -31.75 3.07 -6.11
N HIS A 345 -32.80 3.71 -6.68
CA HIS A 345 -33.42 3.25 -7.92
C HIS A 345 -32.41 3.24 -9.08
N GLU A 346 -31.59 4.27 -9.23
CA GLU A 346 -30.54 4.28 -10.27
C GLU A 346 -29.58 3.07 -10.19
N ARG A 347 -29.26 2.59 -8.97
CA ARG A 347 -28.47 1.35 -8.81
C ARG A 347 -29.29 0.11 -9.14
N GLN A 348 -30.55 0.05 -8.69
CA GLN A 348 -31.45 -1.07 -8.97
C GLN A 348 -31.74 -1.21 -10.47
N ASP A 349 -31.93 -0.11 -11.20
CA ASP A 349 -32.17 -0.10 -12.64
C ASP A 349 -30.99 -0.71 -13.40
N VAL A 350 -29.76 -0.37 -13.03
CA VAL A 350 -28.56 -0.99 -13.63
C VAL A 350 -28.47 -2.49 -13.31
N VAL A 351 -28.76 -2.90 -12.07
CA VAL A 351 -28.76 -4.32 -11.70
C VAL A 351 -29.82 -5.08 -12.50
N GLU A 352 -31.02 -4.50 -12.65
CA GLU A 352 -32.10 -5.10 -13.47
C GLU A 352 -31.71 -5.16 -14.95
N TYR A 353 -31.02 -4.15 -15.48
CA TYR A 353 -30.50 -4.16 -16.84
C TYR A 353 -29.59 -5.37 -17.09
N PHE A 354 -28.68 -5.70 -16.16
CA PHE A 354 -27.80 -6.85 -16.27
C PHE A 354 -28.56 -8.21 -16.26
N PHE A 355 -29.72 -8.28 -15.60
CA PHE A 355 -30.60 -9.45 -15.70
C PHE A 355 -31.21 -9.60 -17.07
N ARG A 356 -31.59 -8.50 -17.70
CA ARG A 356 -32.22 -8.50 -19.04
C ARG A 356 -31.20 -8.68 -20.17
N HIS A 357 -29.92 -8.33 -19.91
CA HIS A 357 -28.85 -8.34 -20.91
C HIS A 357 -27.65 -9.17 -20.43
N PRO A 358 -27.77 -10.53 -20.41
CA PRO A 358 -26.68 -11.38 -19.94
C PRO A 358 -25.41 -11.27 -20.77
N GLU A 359 -25.51 -10.95 -22.06
CA GLU A 359 -24.39 -10.72 -22.96
C GLU A 359 -23.53 -9.52 -22.52
N VAL A 360 -24.16 -8.43 -22.04
CA VAL A 360 -23.44 -7.26 -21.48
C VAL A 360 -22.80 -7.61 -20.15
N LYS A 361 -23.53 -8.37 -19.30
CA LYS A 361 -23.00 -8.83 -18.01
C LYS A 361 -21.74 -9.67 -18.20
N GLU A 362 -21.74 -10.64 -19.11
CA GLU A 362 -20.60 -11.52 -19.41
C GLU A 362 -19.42 -10.74 -19.99
N LEU A 363 -19.68 -9.79 -20.92
CA LEU A 363 -18.65 -8.91 -21.48
C LEU A 363 -17.97 -8.08 -20.37
N LEU A 364 -18.77 -7.45 -19.50
CA LEU A 364 -18.23 -6.65 -18.39
C LEU A 364 -17.41 -7.52 -17.44
N GLU A 365 -17.85 -8.72 -17.11
CA GLU A 365 -17.12 -9.65 -16.26
C GLU A 365 -15.76 -9.99 -16.85
N GLU A 366 -15.71 -10.42 -18.11
CA GLU A 366 -14.47 -10.74 -18.82
C GLU A 366 -13.49 -9.56 -18.86
N LYS A 367 -14.00 -8.35 -19.10
CA LYS A 367 -13.12 -7.17 -19.21
C LYS A 367 -12.67 -6.64 -17.86
N LEU A 368 -13.53 -6.69 -16.85
CA LEU A 368 -13.16 -6.29 -15.47
C LEU A 368 -12.07 -7.17 -14.88
N GLU A 369 -12.05 -8.49 -15.19
CA GLU A 369 -10.97 -9.40 -14.77
C GLU A 369 -9.59 -8.98 -15.30
N GLN A 370 -9.54 -8.29 -16.44
CA GLN A 370 -8.30 -7.78 -17.03
C GLN A 370 -7.82 -6.46 -16.38
N ILE A 371 -8.70 -5.81 -15.61
CA ILE A 371 -8.40 -4.52 -14.97
C ILE A 371 -7.84 -4.78 -13.56
N GLY A 372 -6.56 -4.50 -13.38
CA GLY A 372 -5.92 -4.54 -12.08
C GLY A 372 -6.31 -3.35 -11.18
N ASP A 373 -5.50 -3.07 -10.17
CA ASP A 373 -5.73 -1.96 -9.23
C ASP A 373 -5.26 -0.62 -9.80
N LEU A 374 -6.10 0.03 -10.61
CA LEU A 374 -5.79 1.31 -11.24
C LEU A 374 -5.48 2.42 -10.22
N GLU A 375 -6.19 2.45 -9.09
CA GLU A 375 -5.96 3.46 -8.04
C GLU A 375 -4.53 3.36 -7.50
N ARG A 376 -4.08 2.15 -7.16
CA ARG A 376 -2.74 1.92 -6.60
C ARG A 376 -1.63 2.04 -7.64
N ILE A 377 -1.88 1.60 -8.87
CA ILE A 377 -0.90 1.76 -9.95
C ILE A 377 -0.65 3.25 -10.22
N ILE A 378 -1.72 4.06 -10.33
CA ILE A 378 -1.56 5.48 -10.64
C ILE A 378 -0.95 6.29 -9.48
N SER A 379 -1.19 5.86 -8.25
CA SER A 379 -0.51 6.43 -7.08
C SER A 379 1.00 6.15 -7.10
N LYS A 380 1.42 4.94 -7.52
CA LYS A 380 2.84 4.61 -7.73
C LYS A 380 3.47 5.40 -8.87
N VAL A 381 2.71 5.70 -9.93
CA VAL A 381 3.15 6.62 -11.01
C VAL A 381 3.47 7.98 -10.42
N ALA A 382 2.57 8.56 -9.63
CA ALA A 382 2.75 9.87 -9.01
C ALA A 382 4.01 9.97 -8.14
N VAL A 383 4.33 8.92 -7.40
CA VAL A 383 5.53 8.88 -6.53
C VAL A 383 6.78 8.35 -7.24
N GLY A 384 6.70 8.02 -8.54
CA GLY A 384 7.84 7.51 -9.31
C GLY A 384 8.30 6.09 -8.91
N ARG A 385 7.41 5.27 -8.32
CA ARG A 385 7.70 3.90 -7.85
C ARG A 385 7.00 2.81 -8.65
N VAL A 386 6.35 3.16 -9.75
CA VAL A 386 5.72 2.20 -10.64
C VAL A 386 6.77 1.32 -11.34
N SER A 387 6.53 0.01 -11.35
CA SER A 387 7.39 -0.94 -12.06
C SER A 387 7.01 -1.05 -13.54
N PRO A 388 7.94 -1.52 -14.42
CA PRO A 388 7.62 -1.74 -15.82
C PRO A 388 6.44 -2.70 -16.06
N ARG A 389 6.29 -3.73 -15.23
CA ARG A 389 5.15 -4.66 -15.30
C ARG A 389 3.82 -4.00 -14.97
N GLU A 390 3.80 -3.11 -13.98
CA GLU A 390 2.60 -2.34 -13.64
C GLU A 390 2.21 -1.36 -14.75
N VAL A 391 3.18 -0.78 -15.47
CA VAL A 391 2.90 0.04 -16.65
C VAL A 391 2.27 -0.79 -17.77
N VAL A 392 2.74 -2.03 -17.99
CA VAL A 392 2.09 -2.96 -18.93
C VAL A 392 0.69 -3.34 -18.45
N GLN A 393 0.49 -3.59 -17.15
CA GLN A 393 -0.83 -3.86 -16.59
C GLN A 393 -1.79 -2.67 -16.79
N LEU A 394 -1.30 -1.44 -16.59
CA LEU A 394 -2.07 -0.23 -16.87
C LEU A 394 -2.50 -0.17 -18.35
N LYS A 395 -1.60 -0.48 -19.29
CA LYS A 395 -1.93 -0.57 -20.72
C LYS A 395 -3.06 -1.59 -20.99
N VAL A 396 -2.97 -2.78 -20.41
CA VAL A 396 -4.00 -3.83 -20.54
C VAL A 396 -5.34 -3.34 -19.99
N ALA A 397 -5.32 -2.71 -18.82
CA ALA A 397 -6.53 -2.14 -18.21
C ALA A 397 -7.17 -1.05 -19.08
N LEU A 398 -6.38 -0.11 -19.60
CA LEU A 398 -6.88 0.95 -20.48
C LEU A 398 -7.46 0.39 -21.80
N ARG A 399 -6.92 -0.71 -22.32
CA ARG A 399 -7.47 -1.43 -23.47
C ARG A 399 -8.81 -2.10 -23.13
N ALA A 400 -8.96 -2.67 -21.93
CA ALA A 400 -10.19 -3.29 -21.48
C ALA A 400 -11.32 -2.29 -21.22
N ILE A 401 -10.99 -1.03 -20.89
CA ILE A 401 -11.98 0.04 -20.68
C ILE A 401 -12.72 0.41 -21.97
N GLU A 402 -12.11 0.28 -23.15
CA GLU A 402 -12.72 0.68 -24.41
C GLU A 402 -14.02 -0.12 -24.72
N PRO A 403 -14.02 -1.46 -24.74
CA PRO A 403 -15.26 -2.23 -24.95
C PRO A 403 -16.28 -2.05 -23.80
N ILE A 404 -15.84 -1.81 -22.56
CA ILE A 404 -16.73 -1.49 -21.44
C ILE A 404 -17.47 -0.17 -21.72
N LYS A 405 -16.73 0.86 -22.16
CA LYS A 405 -17.29 2.14 -22.54
C LYS A 405 -18.33 2.01 -23.65
N GLU A 406 -17.99 1.27 -24.72
CA GLU A 406 -18.88 1.04 -25.86
C GLU A 406 -20.17 0.31 -25.43
N ALA A 407 -20.06 -0.74 -24.62
CA ALA A 407 -21.22 -1.47 -24.10
C ALA A 407 -22.12 -0.59 -23.21
N CYS A 408 -21.51 0.23 -22.33
CA CYS A 408 -22.27 1.16 -21.50
C CYS A 408 -22.98 2.24 -22.33
N MET A 409 -22.34 2.77 -23.36
CA MET A 409 -22.93 3.81 -24.24
C MET A 409 -24.02 3.25 -25.17
N ALA A 410 -23.93 1.98 -25.53
CA ALA A 410 -24.93 1.30 -26.36
C ALA A 410 -26.19 0.87 -25.59
N SER A 411 -26.16 0.99 -24.24
CA SER A 411 -27.29 0.60 -23.38
C SER A 411 -28.44 1.62 -23.49
N ASP A 412 -29.66 1.18 -23.23
CA ASP A 412 -30.84 2.05 -23.04
C ASP A 412 -31.03 2.52 -21.59
N GLU A 413 -30.13 2.08 -20.67
CA GLU A 413 -30.15 2.49 -19.27
C GLU A 413 -29.37 3.81 -19.04
N PRO A 414 -30.05 4.91 -18.65
CA PRO A 414 -29.41 6.24 -18.55
C PRO A 414 -28.22 6.29 -17.58
N SER A 415 -28.22 5.48 -16.53
CA SER A 415 -27.13 5.44 -15.56
C SER A 415 -25.88 4.77 -16.13
N LEU A 416 -26.04 3.75 -16.96
CA LEU A 416 -24.93 3.10 -17.69
C LEU A 416 -24.39 4.04 -18.78
N CYS A 417 -25.26 4.71 -19.56
CA CYS A 417 -24.83 5.68 -20.55
C CYS A 417 -23.96 6.77 -19.92
N ARG A 418 -24.36 7.35 -18.78
CA ARG A 418 -23.56 8.34 -18.05
C ARG A 418 -22.20 7.81 -17.60
N ILE A 419 -22.10 6.55 -17.20
CA ILE A 419 -20.82 5.91 -16.87
C ILE A 419 -19.97 5.80 -18.15
N GLY A 420 -20.54 5.33 -19.25
CA GLY A 420 -19.86 5.20 -20.54
C GLY A 420 -19.31 6.54 -21.05
N GLU A 421 -20.11 7.64 -20.96
CA GLU A 421 -19.69 8.98 -21.34
C GLU A 421 -18.45 9.47 -20.56
N GLN A 422 -18.38 9.14 -19.28
CA GLN A 422 -17.30 9.58 -18.40
C GLN A 422 -16.03 8.70 -18.48
N LEU A 423 -16.17 7.45 -18.92
CA LEU A 423 -15.01 6.56 -19.11
C LEU A 423 -14.09 7.09 -20.22
N ASN A 424 -12.80 7.09 -19.94
CA ASN A 424 -11.75 7.54 -20.85
C ASN A 424 -10.73 6.42 -21.12
N ALA A 425 -10.69 5.91 -22.34
CA ALA A 425 -9.73 4.88 -22.73
C ALA A 425 -8.27 5.35 -22.76
N CYS A 426 -8.00 6.65 -22.58
CA CYS A 426 -6.67 7.27 -22.57
C CYS A 426 -5.79 6.76 -23.73
N ALA A 427 -6.35 6.74 -24.97
CA ALA A 427 -5.77 6.06 -26.13
C ALA A 427 -4.32 6.50 -26.43
N LEU A 428 -4.03 7.80 -26.35
CA LEU A 428 -2.70 8.33 -26.66
C LEU A 428 -1.61 7.73 -25.76
N ILE A 429 -1.85 7.70 -24.46
CA ILE A 429 -0.85 7.16 -23.53
C ILE A 429 -0.82 5.63 -23.58
N ARG A 430 -1.96 4.97 -23.76
CA ARG A 430 -2.04 3.52 -24.00
C ARG A 430 -1.18 3.09 -25.19
N ASP A 431 -1.34 3.76 -26.33
CA ASP A 431 -0.63 3.45 -27.55
C ASP A 431 0.88 3.78 -27.45
N ARG A 432 1.20 4.81 -26.67
CA ARG A 432 2.60 5.13 -26.34
C ARG A 432 3.25 4.02 -25.51
N ILE A 433 2.58 3.53 -24.46
CA ILE A 433 3.08 2.40 -23.65
C ILE A 433 3.26 1.16 -24.54
N GLU A 434 2.29 0.86 -25.42
CA GLU A 434 2.37 -0.29 -26.34
C GLU A 434 3.61 -0.22 -27.24
N LYS A 435 3.94 0.98 -27.72
CA LYS A 435 5.09 1.20 -28.60
C LYS A 435 6.43 1.18 -27.86
N GLU A 436 6.48 1.76 -26.65
CA GLU A 436 7.73 2.04 -25.96
C GLU A 436 8.18 0.92 -25.01
N ILE A 437 7.26 0.14 -24.44
CA ILE A 437 7.55 -0.88 -23.43
C ILE A 437 7.42 -2.29 -24.02
N ASN A 438 8.35 -3.17 -23.69
CA ASN A 438 8.25 -4.59 -24.03
C ASN A 438 7.00 -5.21 -23.40
N ASN A 439 6.40 -6.22 -24.05
CA ASN A 439 5.18 -6.86 -23.55
C ASN A 439 5.39 -7.68 -22.27
N ASP A 440 6.57 -8.24 -22.06
CA ASP A 440 6.96 -8.93 -20.81
C ASP A 440 8.26 -8.35 -20.26
N PRO A 441 8.22 -7.13 -19.68
CA PRO A 441 9.40 -6.50 -19.14
C PRO A 441 9.76 -7.11 -17.78
N PRO A 442 11.02 -7.02 -17.35
CA PRO A 442 11.41 -7.40 -16.00
C PRO A 442 10.71 -6.50 -14.97
N SER A 443 10.56 -7.01 -13.73
CA SER A 443 9.96 -6.22 -12.64
C SER A 443 10.84 -5.06 -12.19
N LEU A 444 12.17 -5.16 -12.39
CA LEU A 444 13.14 -4.16 -11.95
C LEU A 444 13.87 -3.56 -13.16
N LEU A 445 13.97 -2.24 -13.21
CA LEU A 445 14.68 -1.49 -14.27
C LEU A 445 16.14 -1.90 -14.43
N ASN A 446 16.82 -2.21 -13.34
CA ASN A 446 18.24 -2.58 -13.34
C ASN A 446 18.55 -3.95 -13.99
N ARG A 447 17.55 -4.68 -14.46
CA ARG A 447 17.73 -5.92 -15.21
C ARG A 447 17.86 -5.70 -16.72
N GLY A 448 17.52 -4.50 -17.21
CA GLY A 448 17.48 -4.19 -18.63
C GLY A 448 16.37 -4.91 -19.40
N GLY A 449 16.16 -4.56 -20.67
CA GLY A 449 15.13 -5.18 -21.51
C GLY A 449 13.73 -4.60 -21.29
N VAL A 450 13.61 -3.39 -20.76
CA VAL A 450 12.35 -2.72 -20.48
C VAL A 450 11.79 -2.04 -21.71
N ILE A 451 12.61 -1.30 -22.44
CA ILE A 451 12.23 -0.52 -23.63
C ILE A 451 12.19 -1.42 -24.86
N ALA A 452 11.16 -1.27 -25.69
CA ALA A 452 11.02 -2.03 -26.93
C ALA A 452 12.10 -1.65 -27.97
N THR A 453 12.38 -2.55 -28.88
CA THR A 453 13.29 -2.30 -30.01
C THR A 453 12.66 -1.31 -30.99
N GLY A 454 13.45 -0.41 -31.58
CA GLY A 454 12.99 0.61 -32.51
C GLY A 454 12.48 1.91 -31.88
N VAL A 455 12.52 2.01 -30.55
CA VAL A 455 12.12 3.22 -29.81
C VAL A 455 13.23 4.26 -29.80
N ASN A 456 14.48 3.81 -29.63
CA ASN A 456 15.64 4.70 -29.57
C ASN A 456 16.82 4.08 -30.30
N ALA A 457 17.34 4.78 -31.34
CA ALA A 457 18.42 4.28 -32.20
C ALA A 457 19.72 4.05 -31.41
N GLU A 458 20.09 4.92 -30.46
CA GLU A 458 21.27 4.78 -29.62
C GLU A 458 21.19 3.51 -28.75
N LEU A 459 20.01 3.24 -28.20
CA LEU A 459 19.76 2.04 -27.39
C LEU A 459 19.90 0.77 -28.23
N ASP A 460 19.40 0.77 -29.45
CA ASP A 460 19.46 -0.38 -30.35
C ASP A 460 20.90 -0.63 -30.84
N GLU A 461 21.68 0.44 -31.09
CA GLU A 461 23.11 0.33 -31.38
C GLU A 461 23.91 -0.26 -30.20
N LEU A 462 23.65 0.23 -28.96
CA LEU A 462 24.30 -0.30 -27.77
C LEU A 462 23.98 -1.78 -27.54
N ARG A 463 22.73 -2.18 -27.77
CA ARG A 463 22.29 -3.58 -27.69
C ARG A 463 22.98 -4.45 -28.74
N ALA A 464 23.12 -3.94 -29.96
CA ALA A 464 23.85 -4.64 -31.02
C ALA A 464 25.32 -4.86 -30.64
N ILE A 465 25.98 -3.85 -30.04
CA ILE A 465 27.37 -3.97 -29.56
C ILE A 465 27.46 -5.02 -28.44
N ALA A 466 26.56 -4.96 -27.44
CA ALA A 466 26.55 -5.92 -26.32
C ALA A 466 26.30 -7.37 -26.81
N TYR A 467 25.38 -7.55 -27.75
CA TYR A 467 25.09 -8.85 -28.36
C TYR A 467 26.26 -9.39 -29.18
N SER A 468 26.81 -8.56 -30.10
CA SER A 468 27.97 -8.95 -30.91
C SER A 468 29.21 -9.26 -30.07
N GLY A 469 29.39 -8.56 -28.94
CA GLY A 469 30.42 -8.84 -27.96
C GLY A 469 30.28 -10.22 -27.30
N LYS A 470 29.07 -10.63 -26.95
CA LYS A 470 28.79 -11.97 -26.38
C LYS A 470 29.02 -13.07 -27.42
N ASP A 471 28.59 -12.87 -28.65
CA ASP A 471 28.88 -13.79 -29.77
C ASP A 471 30.38 -13.92 -30.05
N TYR A 472 31.11 -12.81 -29.94
CA TYR A 472 32.54 -12.82 -30.06
C TYR A 472 33.23 -13.64 -28.97
N LEU A 473 32.81 -13.53 -27.72
CA LEU A 473 33.32 -14.35 -26.61
C LEU A 473 33.11 -15.85 -26.86
N LEU A 474 31.99 -16.26 -27.45
CA LEU A 474 31.77 -17.65 -27.87
C LEU A 474 32.73 -18.09 -28.97
N LYS A 475 33.02 -17.21 -29.93
CA LYS A 475 34.03 -17.48 -31.00
C LYS A 475 35.44 -17.57 -30.41
N VAL A 476 35.80 -16.69 -29.48
CA VAL A 476 37.06 -16.75 -28.73
C VAL A 476 37.16 -18.08 -27.97
N GLN A 477 36.09 -18.48 -27.25
CA GLN A 477 36.08 -19.77 -26.56
C GLN A 477 36.31 -20.94 -27.52
N ALA A 478 35.62 -20.97 -28.64
CA ALA A 478 35.78 -22.03 -29.64
C ALA A 478 37.21 -22.05 -30.21
N ARG A 479 37.78 -20.90 -30.59
CA ARG A 479 39.16 -20.75 -31.08
C ARG A 479 40.17 -21.23 -30.03
N GLU A 480 40.03 -20.83 -28.78
CA GLU A 480 40.95 -21.22 -27.72
C GLU A 480 40.87 -22.73 -27.39
N ILE A 481 39.70 -23.34 -27.52
CA ILE A 481 39.53 -24.81 -27.42
C ILE A 481 40.29 -25.50 -28.55
N GLU A 482 40.23 -25.00 -29.78
CA GLU A 482 40.92 -25.56 -30.94
C GLU A 482 42.43 -25.41 -30.80
N LEU A 483 42.91 -24.22 -30.41
CA LEU A 483 44.36 -23.94 -30.26
C LEU A 483 45.00 -24.70 -29.11
N THR A 484 44.34 -24.82 -27.97
CA THR A 484 44.89 -25.47 -26.76
C THR A 484 44.59 -26.96 -26.68
N GLY A 485 43.61 -27.46 -27.44
CA GLY A 485 43.10 -28.83 -27.34
C GLY A 485 42.39 -29.12 -25.99
N ILE A 486 41.92 -28.08 -25.27
CA ILE A 486 41.27 -28.21 -23.98
C ILE A 486 39.74 -28.12 -24.17
N SER A 487 39.10 -29.26 -24.41
CA SER A 487 37.65 -29.32 -24.67
C SER A 487 36.76 -28.85 -23.51
N SER A 488 37.30 -28.81 -22.30
CA SER A 488 36.59 -28.38 -21.10
C SER A 488 36.75 -26.90 -20.75
N LEU A 489 37.43 -26.13 -21.60
CA LEU A 489 37.62 -24.68 -21.44
C LEU A 489 36.30 -23.95 -21.49
N LYS A 490 36.10 -23.03 -20.55
CA LYS A 490 34.91 -22.17 -20.50
C LYS A 490 35.30 -20.72 -20.28
N ILE A 491 34.63 -19.81 -20.96
CA ILE A 491 34.68 -18.40 -20.63
C ILE A 491 33.54 -18.12 -19.65
N GLY A 492 33.88 -17.54 -18.50
CA GLY A 492 32.94 -17.14 -17.45
C GLY A 492 33.14 -15.68 -17.04
N PHE A 493 32.20 -15.14 -16.28
CA PHE A 493 32.26 -13.79 -15.72
C PHE A 493 32.24 -13.81 -14.19
N ASN A 494 33.03 -12.93 -13.58
CA ASN A 494 33.08 -12.74 -12.13
C ASN A 494 33.16 -11.24 -11.82
N ASN A 495 32.36 -10.78 -10.88
CA ASN A 495 32.27 -9.34 -10.50
C ASN A 495 33.60 -8.73 -9.99
N VAL A 496 34.58 -9.56 -9.58
CA VAL A 496 35.89 -9.12 -9.07
C VAL A 496 36.95 -9.04 -10.16
N PHE A 497 36.93 -9.99 -11.11
CA PHE A 497 37.99 -10.15 -12.10
C PHE A 497 37.54 -9.96 -13.56
N GLY A 498 36.24 -9.77 -13.79
CA GLY A 498 35.65 -9.66 -15.11
C GLY A 498 35.51 -10.98 -15.84
N TYR A 499 35.63 -10.97 -17.18
CA TYR A 499 35.63 -12.17 -17.98
C TYR A 499 36.95 -12.95 -17.82
N TYR A 500 36.84 -14.27 -17.66
CA TYR A 500 37.98 -15.17 -17.46
C TYR A 500 37.79 -16.47 -18.24
N ILE A 501 38.92 -17.09 -18.57
CA ILE A 501 38.97 -18.44 -19.09
C ILE A 501 39.20 -19.40 -17.94
N GLU A 502 38.30 -20.35 -17.74
CA GLU A 502 38.41 -21.38 -16.70
C GLU A 502 38.95 -22.68 -17.31
N VAL A 503 40.07 -23.15 -16.77
CA VAL A 503 40.76 -24.39 -17.18
C VAL A 503 40.85 -25.31 -15.98
N ARG A 504 40.42 -26.58 -16.14
CA ARG A 504 40.55 -27.60 -15.08
C ARG A 504 42.02 -27.93 -14.83
N ASN A 505 42.38 -28.20 -13.58
CA ASN A 505 43.76 -28.48 -13.16
C ASN A 505 44.45 -29.62 -13.95
N ALA A 506 43.67 -30.57 -14.50
CA ALA A 506 44.18 -31.64 -15.35
C ALA A 506 44.80 -31.15 -16.66
N TYR A 507 44.54 -29.93 -17.07
CA TYR A 507 45.00 -29.35 -18.36
C TYR A 507 45.87 -28.11 -18.18
N LYS A 508 46.32 -27.78 -16.97
CA LYS A 508 47.08 -26.58 -16.66
C LYS A 508 48.38 -26.47 -17.46
N ASP A 509 49.01 -27.61 -17.80
CA ASP A 509 50.28 -27.66 -18.57
C ASP A 509 50.10 -27.37 -20.06
N LYS A 510 48.87 -27.29 -20.56
CA LYS A 510 48.50 -26.90 -21.91
C LYS A 510 48.13 -25.45 -22.09
N VAL A 511 48.17 -24.69 -20.99
CA VAL A 511 47.78 -23.26 -20.99
C VAL A 511 48.90 -22.45 -21.63
N PRO A 512 48.59 -21.55 -22.62
CA PRO A 512 49.58 -20.67 -23.24
C PRO A 512 50.25 -19.76 -22.21
N ALA A 513 51.57 -19.50 -22.40
CA ALA A 513 52.37 -18.69 -21.48
C ALA A 513 51.91 -17.21 -21.40
N GLU A 514 51.24 -16.74 -22.43
CA GLU A 514 50.68 -15.39 -22.55
C GLU A 514 49.41 -15.16 -21.70
N TRP A 515 48.76 -16.22 -21.22
CA TRP A 515 47.58 -16.09 -20.37
C TRP A 515 47.97 -15.72 -18.93
N ILE A 516 47.39 -14.68 -18.41
CA ILE A 516 47.67 -14.19 -17.04
C ILE A 516 46.77 -14.90 -16.06
N ARG A 517 47.36 -15.70 -15.14
CA ARG A 517 46.60 -16.38 -14.08
C ARG A 517 46.13 -15.36 -13.03
N LYS A 518 44.83 -15.35 -12.74
CA LYS A 518 44.19 -14.48 -11.74
C LYS A 518 43.72 -15.19 -10.49
N GLN A 519 43.25 -16.43 -10.61
CA GLN A 519 42.73 -17.18 -9.49
C GLN A 519 42.98 -18.67 -9.63
N THR A 520 43.38 -19.30 -8.53
CA THR A 520 43.48 -20.73 -8.38
C THR A 520 42.35 -21.25 -7.53
N LEU A 521 41.56 -22.19 -8.05
CA LEU A 521 40.49 -22.89 -7.36
C LEU A 521 40.91 -24.33 -7.05
N VAL A 522 40.11 -25.03 -6.25
CA VAL A 522 40.39 -26.43 -5.88
C VAL A 522 40.52 -27.33 -7.12
N ASN A 523 39.67 -27.14 -8.13
CA ASN A 523 39.57 -28.02 -9.32
C ASN A 523 39.90 -27.32 -10.65
N ALA A 524 40.17 -26.01 -10.66
CA ALA A 524 40.42 -25.24 -11.88
C ALA A 524 41.29 -24.00 -11.60
N GLU A 525 41.86 -23.43 -12.64
CA GLU A 525 42.53 -22.15 -12.63
C GLU A 525 41.83 -21.19 -13.59
N ARG A 526 41.83 -19.89 -13.24
CA ARG A 526 41.21 -18.83 -14.01
C ARG A 526 42.25 -17.88 -14.57
N TYR A 527 42.14 -17.65 -15.87
CA TYR A 527 43.09 -16.86 -16.65
C TYR A 527 42.37 -15.71 -17.34
N ILE A 528 43.12 -14.65 -17.64
CA ILE A 528 42.69 -13.54 -18.48
C ILE A 528 43.67 -13.35 -19.64
N THR A 529 43.16 -12.84 -20.77
CA THR A 529 43.96 -12.37 -21.90
C THR A 529 43.71 -10.89 -22.12
N GLU A 530 44.63 -10.21 -22.79
CA GLU A 530 44.51 -8.79 -23.13
C GLU A 530 43.29 -8.54 -24.03
N GLU A 531 43.06 -9.43 -24.97
CA GLU A 531 41.87 -9.43 -25.84
C GLU A 531 40.56 -9.54 -25.08
N LEU A 532 40.46 -10.44 -24.09
CA LEU A 532 39.29 -10.56 -23.23
C LEU A 532 39.03 -9.28 -22.46
N LYS A 533 40.07 -8.60 -22.02
CA LYS A 533 39.95 -7.37 -21.25
C LYS A 533 39.45 -6.20 -22.10
N GLU A 534 39.94 -6.04 -23.32
CA GLU A 534 39.44 -5.02 -24.26
C GLU A 534 37.94 -5.22 -24.59
N TYR A 535 37.53 -6.46 -24.82
CA TYR A 535 36.12 -6.77 -25.07
C TYR A 535 35.23 -6.61 -23.83
N GLU A 536 35.78 -6.94 -22.66
CA GLU A 536 35.11 -6.69 -21.40
C GLU A 536 34.75 -5.20 -21.23
N GLU A 537 35.71 -4.31 -21.44
CA GLU A 537 35.49 -2.87 -21.33
C GLU A 537 34.40 -2.39 -22.31
N LYS A 538 34.39 -2.93 -23.54
CA LYS A 538 33.35 -2.61 -24.54
C LYS A 538 31.96 -3.13 -24.14
N ILE A 539 31.87 -4.38 -23.68
CA ILE A 539 30.58 -5.00 -23.27
C ILE A 539 30.04 -4.37 -22.02
N LEU A 540 30.82 -4.25 -20.95
CA LEU A 540 30.39 -3.66 -19.68
C LEU A 540 30.02 -2.18 -19.83
N GLY A 541 30.82 -1.43 -20.61
CA GLY A 541 30.51 -0.05 -20.92
C GLY A 541 29.22 0.12 -21.75
N ALA A 542 28.89 -0.82 -22.62
CA ALA A 542 27.62 -0.83 -23.33
C ALA A 542 26.47 -1.22 -22.42
N GLU A 543 26.63 -2.25 -21.57
CA GLU A 543 25.57 -2.69 -20.62
C GLU A 543 25.21 -1.59 -19.60
N GLU A 544 26.18 -0.88 -19.01
CA GLU A 544 25.92 0.25 -18.12
C GLU A 544 25.18 1.39 -18.82
N LYS A 545 25.56 1.71 -20.06
CA LYS A 545 24.88 2.73 -20.87
C LYS A 545 23.45 2.30 -21.23
N ILE A 546 23.23 1.04 -21.58
CA ILE A 546 21.90 0.48 -21.85
C ILE A 546 20.99 0.68 -20.62
N LEU A 547 21.44 0.26 -19.43
CA LEU A 547 20.64 0.38 -18.20
C LEU A 547 20.33 1.85 -17.87
N SER A 548 21.31 2.73 -18.01
CA SER A 548 21.11 4.17 -17.77
C SER A 548 20.13 4.79 -18.77
N LEU A 549 20.22 4.44 -20.05
CA LEU A 549 19.36 4.95 -21.11
C LEU A 549 17.94 4.40 -20.98
N GLU A 550 17.78 3.10 -20.70
CA GLU A 550 16.46 2.51 -20.45
C GLU A 550 15.77 3.14 -19.23
N ALA A 551 16.51 3.37 -18.14
CA ALA A 551 16.00 4.04 -16.96
C ALA A 551 15.53 5.46 -17.28
N ARG A 552 16.30 6.22 -18.08
CA ARG A 552 15.91 7.57 -18.52
C ARG A 552 14.63 7.54 -19.34
N LEU A 553 14.57 6.71 -20.38
CA LEU A 553 13.39 6.59 -21.26
C LEU A 553 12.14 6.14 -20.49
N PHE A 554 12.28 5.19 -19.58
CA PHE A 554 11.19 4.77 -18.71
C PHE A 554 10.69 5.89 -17.80
N ASN A 555 11.59 6.66 -17.17
CA ASN A 555 11.21 7.79 -16.34
C ASN A 555 10.54 8.92 -17.15
N GLU A 556 10.96 9.16 -18.38
CA GLU A 556 10.28 10.09 -19.30
C GLU A 556 8.84 9.63 -19.60
N LEU A 557 8.61 8.34 -19.79
CA LEU A 557 7.26 7.80 -19.97
C LEU A 557 6.43 7.95 -18.68
N VAL A 558 7.00 7.66 -17.51
CA VAL A 558 6.33 7.81 -16.20
C VAL A 558 5.93 9.26 -15.95
N LEU A 559 6.78 10.23 -16.31
CA LEU A 559 6.44 11.65 -16.24
C LEU A 559 5.24 12.01 -17.13
N CYS A 560 5.18 11.47 -18.36
CA CYS A 560 4.01 11.67 -19.22
C CYS A 560 2.75 11.00 -18.66
N LEU A 561 2.88 9.83 -18.01
CA LEU A 561 1.77 9.16 -17.33
C LEU A 561 1.16 10.03 -16.21
N SER A 562 1.95 10.88 -15.57
CA SER A 562 1.47 11.75 -14.49
C SER A 562 0.40 12.75 -14.96
N GLU A 563 0.36 13.12 -16.23
CA GLU A 563 -0.67 13.98 -16.80
C GLU A 563 -2.04 13.27 -16.90
N TYR A 564 -2.03 11.94 -16.89
CA TYR A 564 -3.23 11.10 -16.97
C TYR A 564 -3.76 10.64 -15.60
N ILE A 565 -3.20 11.13 -14.50
CA ILE A 565 -3.67 10.77 -13.15
C ILE A 565 -5.17 11.02 -12.98
N PRO A 566 -5.73 12.22 -13.26
CA PRO A 566 -7.14 12.49 -13.02
C PRO A 566 -8.09 11.59 -13.86
N PRO A 567 -7.92 11.44 -15.19
CA PRO A 567 -8.80 10.58 -15.97
C PRO A 567 -8.69 9.09 -15.58
N ILE A 568 -7.51 8.60 -15.16
CA ILE A 568 -7.36 7.21 -14.72
C ILE A 568 -8.01 7.01 -13.34
N GLN A 569 -7.93 7.97 -12.42
CA GLN A 569 -8.67 7.92 -11.15
C GLN A 569 -10.18 7.94 -11.35
N MET A 570 -10.68 8.73 -12.31
CA MET A 570 -12.09 8.72 -12.68
C MET A 570 -12.50 7.34 -13.21
N ASN A 571 -11.72 6.75 -14.12
CA ASN A 571 -11.94 5.40 -14.61
C ASN A 571 -11.98 4.40 -13.46
N ALA A 572 -11.04 4.45 -12.53
CA ALA A 572 -10.97 3.55 -11.37
C ALA A 572 -12.25 3.59 -10.53
N ASN A 573 -12.78 4.80 -10.28
CA ASN A 573 -14.03 4.99 -9.54
C ASN A 573 -15.24 4.41 -10.31
N LEU A 574 -15.35 4.70 -11.61
CA LEU A 574 -16.44 4.21 -12.45
C LEU A 574 -16.41 2.69 -12.62
N ILE A 575 -15.23 2.11 -12.79
CA ILE A 575 -15.01 0.67 -12.85
C ILE A 575 -15.37 0.00 -11.52
N GLY A 576 -14.94 0.55 -10.40
CA GLY A 576 -15.33 0.04 -9.08
C GLY A 576 -16.85 0.06 -8.88
N ARG A 577 -17.53 1.11 -9.36
CA ARG A 577 -18.99 1.22 -9.33
C ARG A 577 -19.68 0.16 -10.19
N LEU A 578 -19.21 -0.06 -11.42
CA LEU A 578 -19.72 -1.10 -12.32
C LEU A 578 -19.54 -2.48 -11.71
N ASP A 579 -18.37 -2.76 -11.14
CA ASP A 579 -18.04 -4.05 -10.51
C ASP A 579 -18.92 -4.34 -9.29
N CYS A 580 -19.24 -3.33 -8.47
CA CYS A 580 -20.23 -3.50 -7.38
C CYS A 580 -21.62 -3.84 -7.89
N LEU A 581 -22.12 -3.16 -8.94
CA LEU A 581 -23.43 -3.40 -9.49
C LEU A 581 -23.51 -4.76 -10.18
N LEU A 582 -22.44 -5.17 -10.85
CA LEU A 582 -22.28 -6.51 -11.42
C LEU A 582 -22.28 -7.59 -10.33
N SER A 583 -21.56 -7.34 -9.21
CA SER A 583 -21.56 -8.22 -8.04
C SER A 583 -22.97 -8.41 -7.48
N PHE A 584 -23.77 -7.34 -7.37
CA PHE A 584 -25.16 -7.44 -6.93
C PHE A 584 -26.02 -8.27 -7.90
N ALA A 585 -25.86 -8.08 -9.20
CA ALA A 585 -26.57 -8.88 -10.20
C ALA A 585 -26.25 -10.38 -10.07
N LYS A 586 -24.96 -10.73 -9.97
CA LYS A 586 -24.50 -12.12 -9.77
C LYS A 586 -25.05 -12.75 -8.50
N VAL A 587 -24.94 -12.02 -7.38
CA VAL A 587 -25.42 -12.51 -6.08
C VAL A 587 -26.93 -12.70 -6.08
N ALA A 588 -27.67 -11.77 -6.68
CA ALA A 588 -29.12 -11.86 -6.80
C ALA A 588 -29.55 -13.05 -7.67
N GLU A 589 -28.87 -13.30 -8.77
CA GLU A 589 -29.13 -14.47 -9.63
C GLU A 589 -28.86 -15.80 -8.89
N ILE A 590 -27.66 -15.94 -8.29
CA ILE A 590 -27.25 -17.16 -7.57
C ILE A 590 -28.19 -17.47 -6.40
N ASN A 591 -28.61 -16.44 -5.66
CA ASN A 591 -29.40 -16.59 -4.44
C ASN A 591 -30.91 -16.37 -4.66
N ARG A 592 -31.32 -16.11 -5.90
CA ARG A 592 -32.73 -15.82 -6.26
C ARG A 592 -33.29 -14.65 -5.44
N TYR A 593 -32.52 -13.55 -5.32
CA TYR A 593 -33.00 -12.33 -4.73
C TYR A 593 -33.78 -11.53 -5.77
N ILE A 594 -34.79 -10.82 -5.30
CA ILE A 594 -35.66 -9.99 -6.14
C ILE A 594 -35.34 -8.51 -5.93
N ARG A 595 -35.75 -7.67 -6.88
CA ARG A 595 -35.69 -6.22 -6.75
C ARG A 595 -36.69 -5.76 -5.69
N PRO A 596 -36.27 -5.13 -4.57
CA PRO A 596 -37.17 -4.55 -3.60
C PRO A 596 -37.78 -3.25 -4.14
N ASP A 597 -39.04 -2.97 -3.76
CA ASP A 597 -39.65 -1.66 -3.94
C ASP A 597 -39.25 -0.75 -2.79
N VAL A 598 -38.48 0.29 -3.08
CA VAL A 598 -37.97 1.26 -2.10
C VAL A 598 -38.62 2.60 -2.36
N ASN A 599 -39.35 3.12 -1.38
CA ASN A 599 -40.09 4.37 -1.49
C ASN A 599 -40.05 5.17 -0.15
N ASP A 600 -40.71 6.32 -0.10
CA ASP A 600 -40.74 7.20 1.07
C ASP A 600 -41.85 6.85 2.08
N SER A 601 -42.53 5.70 1.92
CA SER A 601 -43.54 5.25 2.88
C SER A 601 -42.91 4.76 4.20
N GLN A 602 -43.73 4.61 5.22
CA GLN A 602 -43.38 4.04 6.53
C GLN A 602 -43.75 2.55 6.64
N VAL A 603 -43.79 1.84 5.51
CA VAL A 603 -44.20 0.44 5.42
C VAL A 603 -42.99 -0.46 5.26
N ILE A 604 -42.94 -1.52 6.05
CA ILE A 604 -42.04 -2.67 5.85
C ILE A 604 -42.91 -3.87 5.50
N ASP A 605 -42.87 -4.31 4.26
CA ASP A 605 -43.57 -5.50 3.75
C ASP A 605 -42.61 -6.50 3.12
N ILE A 606 -42.23 -7.51 3.87
CA ILE A 606 -41.32 -8.57 3.44
C ILE A 606 -42.12 -9.85 3.27
N LYS A 607 -42.15 -10.39 2.06
CA LYS A 607 -42.76 -11.67 1.74
C LYS A 607 -41.67 -12.73 1.58
N ALA A 608 -41.85 -13.87 2.25
CA ALA A 608 -40.92 -14.99 2.22
C ALA A 608 -39.47 -14.58 2.48
N GLY A 609 -39.26 -13.73 3.52
CA GLY A 609 -37.94 -13.18 3.90
C GLY A 609 -36.97 -14.29 4.28
N ARG A 610 -35.72 -14.20 3.78
CA ARG A 610 -34.62 -15.13 4.05
C ARG A 610 -33.41 -14.38 4.54
N HIS A 611 -32.70 -14.92 5.53
CA HIS A 611 -31.47 -14.30 6.02
C HIS A 611 -30.28 -14.68 5.13
N PRO A 612 -29.61 -13.73 4.45
CA PRO A 612 -28.62 -14.03 3.39
C PRO A 612 -27.39 -14.80 3.91
N VAL A 613 -26.97 -14.56 5.14
CA VAL A 613 -25.80 -15.23 5.72
C VAL A 613 -26.16 -16.61 6.25
N ILE A 614 -27.25 -16.72 7.03
CA ILE A 614 -27.67 -18.00 7.64
C ILE A 614 -28.03 -19.00 6.54
N GLU A 615 -28.73 -18.56 5.50
CA GLU A 615 -29.08 -19.44 4.37
C GLU A 615 -27.84 -20.09 3.73
N LYS A 616 -26.70 -19.38 3.69
CA LYS A 616 -25.43 -19.89 3.16
C LYS A 616 -24.71 -20.88 4.08
N GLN A 617 -25.01 -20.83 5.37
CA GLN A 617 -24.39 -21.67 6.39
C GLN A 617 -25.18 -22.96 6.66
N LEU A 618 -26.41 -23.08 6.12
CA LEU A 618 -27.20 -24.28 6.28
C LEU A 618 -26.55 -25.48 5.57
N PRO A 619 -26.65 -26.69 6.15
CA PRO A 619 -26.19 -27.90 5.51
C PRO A 619 -26.85 -28.12 4.13
N ILE A 620 -26.12 -28.74 3.22
CA ILE A 620 -26.63 -29.04 1.88
C ILE A 620 -27.91 -29.90 2.01
N GLY A 621 -29.04 -29.40 1.43
CA GLY A 621 -30.32 -30.07 1.46
C GLY A 621 -31.27 -29.59 2.57
N GLU A 622 -30.82 -28.75 3.48
CA GLU A 622 -31.71 -28.11 4.45
C GLU A 622 -32.16 -26.73 3.94
N PRO A 623 -33.46 -26.55 3.63
CA PRO A 623 -33.97 -25.27 3.16
C PRO A 623 -34.11 -24.27 4.31
N TYR A 624 -33.82 -22.99 4.03
CA TYR A 624 -34.15 -21.90 4.96
C TYR A 624 -35.69 -21.72 4.97
N ILE A 625 -36.26 -21.71 6.18
CA ILE A 625 -37.71 -21.47 6.34
C ILE A 625 -37.95 -19.96 6.31
N ALA A 626 -38.54 -19.51 5.20
CA ALA A 626 -38.81 -18.10 4.97
C ALA A 626 -40.00 -17.61 5.84
N ASN A 627 -39.98 -16.34 6.22
CA ASN A 627 -41.01 -15.72 7.05
C ASN A 627 -41.48 -14.40 6.43
N ASP A 628 -42.76 -14.08 6.65
CA ASP A 628 -43.36 -12.81 6.26
C ASP A 628 -43.25 -11.82 7.44
N VAL A 629 -42.95 -10.57 7.12
CA VAL A 629 -42.93 -9.46 8.10
C VAL A 629 -43.68 -8.28 7.50
N TYR A 630 -44.68 -7.78 8.21
CA TYR A 630 -45.40 -6.57 7.85
C TYR A 630 -45.47 -5.60 9.03
N LEU A 631 -45.08 -4.35 8.79
CA LEU A 631 -45.23 -3.23 9.73
C LEU A 631 -45.65 -1.97 8.96
N ASP A 632 -46.57 -1.23 9.50
CA ASP A 632 -46.99 0.10 9.03
C ASP A 632 -47.22 1.05 10.19
N ASP A 633 -47.45 2.33 9.92
CA ASP A 633 -47.66 3.37 10.91
C ASP A 633 -49.15 3.53 11.33
N GLU A 634 -50.08 2.78 10.71
CA GLU A 634 -51.51 2.88 10.97
C GLU A 634 -52.09 1.66 11.68
N LYS A 635 -51.87 0.47 11.15
CA LYS A 635 -52.58 -0.77 11.53
C LYS A 635 -51.75 -1.74 12.34
N GLN A 636 -50.45 -1.89 11.98
CA GLN A 636 -49.55 -2.88 12.59
C GLN A 636 -48.21 -2.24 12.96
N GLN A 637 -48.19 -1.48 14.05
CA GLN A 637 -47.00 -0.76 14.51
C GLN A 637 -46.04 -1.63 15.33
N ILE A 638 -46.54 -2.72 15.94
CA ILE A 638 -45.80 -3.57 16.87
C ILE A 638 -46.00 -5.03 16.53
N ILE A 639 -44.87 -5.76 16.45
CA ILE A 639 -44.85 -7.24 16.35
C ILE A 639 -44.22 -7.80 17.62
N ILE A 640 -44.89 -8.77 18.23
CA ILE A 640 -44.35 -9.54 19.36
C ILE A 640 -43.82 -10.86 18.83
N ILE A 641 -42.50 -11.07 18.94
CA ILE A 641 -41.82 -12.28 18.50
C ILE A 641 -41.57 -13.18 19.71
N THR A 642 -42.17 -14.35 19.74
CA THR A 642 -42.02 -15.35 20.81
C THR A 642 -41.54 -16.68 20.24
N GLY A 643 -41.02 -17.53 21.11
CA GLY A 643 -40.57 -18.88 20.71
C GLY A 643 -39.42 -19.39 21.59
N PRO A 644 -39.11 -20.67 21.58
CA PRO A 644 -38.01 -21.23 22.34
C PRO A 644 -36.65 -20.69 21.87
N ASN A 645 -35.62 -20.88 22.69
CA ASN A 645 -34.28 -20.55 22.27
C ASN A 645 -33.88 -21.42 21.05
N MET A 646 -33.08 -20.86 20.14
CA MET A 646 -32.69 -21.48 18.87
C MET A 646 -33.79 -21.63 17.82
N ALA A 647 -34.98 -21.05 18.00
CA ALA A 647 -36.08 -21.07 17.02
C ALA A 647 -35.99 -19.97 15.94
N GLY A 648 -34.82 -19.36 15.74
CA GLY A 648 -34.61 -18.37 14.67
C GLY A 648 -35.10 -16.95 14.98
N LYS A 649 -35.47 -16.60 16.23
CA LYS A 649 -35.93 -15.24 16.58
C LYS A 649 -34.94 -14.15 16.20
N SER A 650 -33.67 -14.37 16.51
CA SER A 650 -32.58 -13.41 16.20
C SER A 650 -32.26 -13.33 14.70
N ALA A 651 -32.62 -14.36 13.93
CA ALA A 651 -32.46 -14.36 12.48
C ALA A 651 -33.58 -13.56 11.77
N LEU A 652 -34.74 -13.40 12.40
CA LEU A 652 -35.83 -12.60 11.88
C LEU A 652 -35.63 -11.09 12.17
N LEU A 653 -35.06 -10.76 13.33
CA LEU A 653 -34.74 -9.39 13.74
C LEU A 653 -33.55 -8.81 12.97
#